data_37b1c3b439367d31e01cc2972099ea4e
#
_entry.id   37b1c3b439367d31e01cc2972099ea4e
#
_cell.length_a   1.000
_cell.length_b   1.000
_cell.length_c   1.000
_cell.angle_alpha   90.00
_cell.angle_beta   90.00
_cell.angle_gamma   90.00
#
_symmetry.space_group_name_H-M   'P 1'
#
loop_
_entity.id
_entity.type
_entity.pdbx_description
1 polymer ?
#
loop_
_entity_poly.entity_id
_entity_poly.type
_entity_poly.pdbx_seq_one_letter_code
_entity_poly.pdbx_strand_id
1 'polypeptide(L)'
;MLTERFYNRDLSWLQFNERVLHEAADASVPALERLRFATIVSSNLDEFFMVRVASVRRDADRPKHANYPDGLDPRHLLAQIREQVLRQKSRQYHALRGVLDALKKSGIIIQTDFPPDPALDKVMRAKLGEAPFVLNRSDEEPPRLAAQRTYVYIRFPREYAIVDVGDRSQRLVELPSEPGTVRYGLAGRWVAARAAALFPKRDLIEAFPFKVLRDAEIGLDPQEEESLKEQVMAGLVKRPKHARVIRLEVDSQSYSEGALLLATQLGVDSASLYRFDLPLDLKVLSGIYDLEGRDRLRYPAVKPYLPPFLRRADLFATMKKGDVLLHHPYDSFDIVVEFLAQAARDPQVTKIFHALYRTSQASPIIEALKSAAQSGKKVTAYVEIRARFDEEANMKWAEELRAAGVRVVEPIGRYKVHSKITRVVREEPGGSRVFLHLGTGNYHPGTARQYTDVGLLTADAAIGEETAAYYRALKRGEKPPETKELLIAPGNLHERFEALIKNETKVARAGGRGRIIAKMNSLVDPDIIEALYEASKAGVKIELMVRGICCLRPGITGLSENIRVVSVVDRFLEHSRIYYFRNGDNGKSRLYLSSADWMPRNFYTRFEIAFPVKDPQLMRFIRDVILKTSFNDNQKAWKLGADGKYVKISAKPDEPKRRSQDYFQQLARRHYRGTPLEKRFAD
;
A
#
# COMPACT_ATOMS: atom_id res chain seq x y z
N MET A 1 -14.36 19.42 22.53
CA MET A 1 -13.97 20.26 21.37
C MET A 1 -13.51 19.38 20.24
N LEU A 2 -13.16 19.89 19.02
CA LEU A 2 -12.84 19.04 17.84
C LEU A 2 -11.68 18.07 18.09
N THR A 3 -10.64 18.50 18.81
CA THR A 3 -9.48 17.67 19.19
C THR A 3 -9.82 16.47 20.08
N GLU A 4 -11.01 16.47 20.72
CA GLU A 4 -11.47 15.36 21.56
C GLU A 4 -12.21 14.29 20.76
N ARG A 5 -12.71 14.65 19.57
CA ARG A 5 -13.51 13.75 18.71
C ARG A 5 -12.66 13.08 17.63
N PHE A 6 -11.67 13.77 17.11
CA PHE A 6 -10.84 13.24 16.01
C PHE A 6 -9.37 13.13 16.42
N TYR A 7 -8.74 12.06 15.99
CA TYR A 7 -7.28 11.91 16.04
C TYR A 7 -6.66 12.32 14.70
N ASN A 8 -5.52 13.03 14.75
CA ASN A 8 -4.89 13.49 13.53
C ASN A 8 -4.48 12.34 12.61
N ARG A 9 -4.81 12.47 11.33
CA ARG A 9 -4.59 11.43 10.33
C ARG A 9 -3.11 11.11 10.09
N ASP A 10 -2.24 12.10 10.15
CA ASP A 10 -0.82 11.96 9.85
C ASP A 10 -0.08 11.37 11.06
N LEU A 11 -0.46 11.75 12.26
CA LEU A 11 0.01 11.11 13.50
C LEU A 11 -0.49 9.66 13.61
N SER A 12 -1.73 9.39 13.20
CA SER A 12 -2.27 8.03 13.11
C SER A 12 -1.49 7.17 12.10
N TRP A 13 -1.07 7.76 10.98
CA TRP A 13 -0.23 7.07 10.01
C TRP A 13 1.14 6.70 10.59
N LEU A 14 1.76 7.57 11.38
CA LEU A 14 3.00 7.27 12.07
C LEU A 14 2.82 6.10 13.07
N GLN A 15 1.68 6.03 13.76
CA GLN A 15 1.34 4.87 14.61
C GLN A 15 1.19 3.57 13.80
N PHE A 16 0.70 3.63 12.56
CA PHE A 16 0.72 2.46 11.68
C PHE A 16 2.16 2.03 11.34
N ASN A 17 3.01 2.96 10.94
CA ASN A 17 4.40 2.64 10.60
C ASN A 17 5.20 2.11 11.81
N GLU A 18 4.82 2.53 13.04
CA GLU A 18 5.36 2.01 14.29
C GLU A 18 5.02 0.53 14.51
N ARG A 19 3.79 0.10 14.16
CA ARG A 19 3.40 -1.33 14.20
C ARG A 19 4.16 -2.16 13.16
N VAL A 20 4.46 -1.59 11.99
CA VAL A 20 5.33 -2.23 10.99
C VAL A 20 6.76 -2.38 11.52
N LEU A 21 7.27 -1.34 12.22
CA LEU A 21 8.60 -1.39 12.86
C LEU A 21 8.68 -2.46 13.94
N HIS A 22 7.59 -2.70 14.65
CA HIS A 22 7.55 -3.75 15.67
C HIS A 22 7.89 -5.14 15.09
N GLU A 23 7.43 -5.44 13.87
CA GLU A 23 7.76 -6.71 13.19
C GLU A 23 9.28 -6.84 12.90
N ALA A 24 9.96 -5.72 12.61
CA ALA A 24 11.42 -5.70 12.45
C ALA A 24 12.15 -5.91 13.79
N ALA A 25 11.55 -5.48 14.90
CA ALA A 25 12.13 -5.59 16.24
C ALA A 25 11.83 -6.96 16.92
N ASP A 26 10.76 -7.64 16.52
CA ASP A 26 10.30 -8.90 17.13
C ASP A 26 11.25 -10.06 16.78
N ALA A 27 12.01 -10.54 17.77
CA ALA A 27 12.99 -11.62 17.60
C ALA A 27 12.35 -12.97 17.17
N SER A 28 11.05 -13.16 17.37
CA SER A 28 10.32 -14.35 16.91
C SER A 28 10.09 -14.38 15.39
N VAL A 29 10.28 -13.24 14.71
CA VAL A 29 10.20 -13.10 13.26
C VAL A 29 11.55 -13.50 12.65
N PRO A 30 11.58 -14.31 11.56
CA PRO A 30 12.82 -14.70 10.89
C PRO A 30 13.67 -13.51 10.42
N ALA A 31 15.00 -13.62 10.44
CA ALA A 31 15.91 -12.48 10.29
C ALA A 31 15.76 -11.73 8.95
N LEU A 32 15.57 -12.42 7.82
CA LEU A 32 15.33 -11.76 6.53
C LEU A 32 13.95 -11.07 6.44
N GLU A 33 12.94 -11.61 7.13
CA GLU A 33 11.64 -10.92 7.24
C GLU A 33 11.77 -9.64 8.09
N ARG A 34 12.50 -9.70 9.20
CA ARG A 34 12.81 -8.52 10.02
C ARG A 34 13.54 -7.45 9.20
N LEU A 35 14.53 -7.85 8.39
CA LEU A 35 15.20 -6.94 7.44
C LEU A 35 14.19 -6.32 6.48
N ARG A 36 13.32 -7.14 5.89
CA ARG A 36 12.26 -6.69 4.98
C ARG A 36 11.33 -5.68 5.65
N PHE A 37 10.88 -5.94 6.87
CA PHE A 37 10.06 -4.97 7.62
C PHE A 37 10.82 -3.67 7.90
N ALA A 38 12.10 -3.73 8.25
CA ALA A 38 12.93 -2.53 8.43
C ALA A 38 13.04 -1.70 7.14
N THR A 39 13.16 -2.35 5.97
CA THR A 39 13.19 -1.65 4.66
C THR A 39 11.83 -1.06 4.32
N ILE A 40 10.72 -1.75 4.64
CA ILE A 40 9.35 -1.25 4.45
C ILE A 40 9.10 0.00 5.28
N VAL A 41 9.52 0.04 6.55
CA VAL A 41 9.41 1.24 7.41
C VAL A 41 10.06 2.46 6.77
N SER A 42 11.27 2.31 6.20
CA SER A 42 11.96 3.40 5.51
C SER A 42 11.24 3.81 4.22
N SER A 43 10.79 2.84 3.42
CA SER A 43 10.04 3.10 2.20
C SER A 43 8.73 3.85 2.47
N ASN A 44 8.02 3.45 3.51
CA ASN A 44 6.78 4.08 3.95
C ASN A 44 7.04 5.53 4.39
N LEU A 45 8.12 5.78 5.15
CA LEU A 45 8.51 7.14 5.57
C LEU A 45 8.88 8.01 4.37
N ASP A 46 9.62 7.50 3.40
CA ASP A 46 9.96 8.24 2.19
C ASP A 46 8.68 8.72 1.47
N GLU A 47 7.72 7.81 1.23
CA GLU A 47 6.45 8.16 0.60
C GLU A 47 5.63 9.14 1.46
N PHE A 48 5.59 8.94 2.76
CA PHE A 48 4.91 9.85 3.70
C PHE A 48 5.46 11.27 3.62
N PHE A 49 6.78 11.45 3.57
CA PHE A 49 7.40 12.75 3.42
C PHE A 49 7.11 13.38 2.06
N MET A 50 7.31 12.63 0.99
CA MET A 50 7.15 13.12 -0.39
C MET A 50 5.70 13.51 -0.71
N VAL A 51 4.72 12.95 0.01
CA VAL A 51 3.29 13.15 -0.26
C VAL A 51 2.61 13.94 0.84
N ARG A 52 2.69 13.47 2.08
CA ARG A 52 1.88 14.02 3.18
C ARG A 52 2.58 15.19 3.87
N VAL A 53 3.84 15.03 4.26
CA VAL A 53 4.60 16.13 4.88
C VAL A 53 4.75 17.28 3.90
N ALA A 54 4.95 17.00 2.61
CA ALA A 54 4.93 18.01 1.54
C ALA A 54 3.61 18.79 1.50
N SER A 55 2.47 18.09 1.57
CA SER A 55 1.14 18.73 1.63
C SER A 55 0.96 19.59 2.89
N VAL A 56 1.29 19.05 4.08
CA VAL A 56 1.16 19.78 5.35
C VAL A 56 2.06 21.05 5.34
N ARG A 57 3.25 20.98 4.73
CA ARG A 57 4.14 22.10 4.57
C ARG A 57 3.55 23.19 3.68
N ARG A 58 2.96 22.81 2.53
CA ARG A 58 2.23 23.77 1.68
C ARG A 58 1.07 24.43 2.42
N ASP A 59 0.36 23.67 3.26
CA ASP A 59 -0.73 24.22 4.09
C ASP A 59 -0.20 25.17 5.15
N ALA A 60 0.98 24.92 5.74
CA ALA A 60 1.62 25.78 6.72
C ALA A 60 2.17 27.10 6.10
N ASP A 61 2.49 27.08 4.81
CA ASP A 61 3.00 28.25 4.07
C ASP A 61 1.84 29.18 3.58
N ARG A 62 0.57 28.75 3.63
CA ARG A 62 -0.59 29.55 3.19
C ARG A 62 -0.96 30.61 4.22
N PRO A 63 -1.43 31.82 3.78
CA PRO A 63 -1.89 32.88 4.69
C PRO A 63 -3.07 32.48 5.57
N LYS A 64 -4.00 31.66 5.03
CA LYS A 64 -5.07 31.00 5.79
C LYS A 64 -4.75 29.52 5.87
N HIS A 65 -4.49 29.04 7.08
CA HIS A 65 -4.20 27.63 7.31
C HIS A 65 -5.42 26.76 6.99
N ALA A 66 -5.15 25.55 6.52
CA ALA A 66 -6.20 24.55 6.32
C ALA A 66 -6.81 24.17 7.69
N ASN A 67 -8.15 24.16 7.76
CA ASN A 67 -8.86 23.65 8.92
C ASN A 67 -8.87 22.11 8.87
N TYR A 68 -8.05 21.48 9.68
CA TYR A 68 -8.12 20.04 9.86
C TYR A 68 -9.28 19.66 10.79
N PRO A 69 -9.95 18.50 10.59
CA PRO A 69 -11.05 18.06 11.45
C PRO A 69 -10.69 17.94 12.93
N ASP A 70 -9.42 17.71 13.25
CA ASP A 70 -8.88 17.64 14.61
C ASP A 70 -8.47 19.00 15.18
N GLY A 71 -8.55 20.07 14.39
CA GLY A 71 -8.23 21.44 14.81
C GLY A 71 -6.72 21.73 14.99
N LEU A 72 -5.82 20.83 14.59
CA LEU A 72 -4.38 21.07 14.71
C LEU A 72 -3.89 22.08 13.67
N ASP A 73 -3.06 23.03 14.13
CA ASP A 73 -2.33 23.94 13.26
C ASP A 73 -1.25 23.18 12.46
N PRO A 74 -1.10 23.43 11.14
CA PRO A 74 -0.12 22.71 10.31
C PRO A 74 1.33 22.82 10.79
N ARG A 75 1.75 23.92 11.39
CA ARG A 75 3.12 24.10 11.93
C ARG A 75 3.34 23.27 13.18
N HIS A 76 2.36 23.25 14.09
CA HIS A 76 2.39 22.35 15.25
C HIS A 76 2.40 20.88 14.82
N LEU A 77 1.61 20.52 13.79
CA LEU A 77 1.60 19.18 13.24
C LEU A 77 2.98 18.77 12.67
N LEU A 78 3.65 19.66 11.93
CA LEU A 78 5.02 19.41 11.42
C LEU A 78 6.01 19.14 12.55
N ALA A 79 5.94 19.90 13.65
CA ALA A 79 6.79 19.69 14.82
C ALA A 79 6.54 18.31 15.48
N GLN A 80 5.26 17.93 15.66
CA GLN A 80 4.90 16.62 16.21
C GLN A 80 5.32 15.46 15.29
N ILE A 81 5.13 15.62 13.98
CA ILE A 81 5.60 14.64 12.97
C ILE A 81 7.11 14.45 13.11
N ARG A 82 7.88 15.55 13.17
CA ARG A 82 9.35 15.49 13.30
C ARG A 82 9.76 14.70 14.56
N GLU A 83 9.17 15.04 15.68
CA GLU A 83 9.48 14.38 16.96
C GLU A 83 9.20 12.87 16.89
N GLN A 84 8.02 12.47 16.40
CA GLN A 84 7.68 11.07 16.27
C GLN A 84 8.57 10.34 15.26
N VAL A 85 8.93 10.96 14.14
CA VAL A 85 9.83 10.39 13.14
C VAL A 85 11.23 10.16 13.72
N LEU A 86 11.78 11.11 14.48
CA LEU A 86 13.09 10.94 15.12
C LEU A 86 13.08 9.77 16.11
N ARG A 87 12.05 9.65 16.96
CA ARG A 87 11.87 8.50 17.87
C ARG A 87 11.77 7.18 17.10
N GLN A 88 10.96 7.16 16.03
CA GLN A 88 10.76 5.95 15.22
C GLN A 88 12.05 5.54 14.51
N LYS A 89 12.82 6.49 13.97
CA LYS A 89 14.10 6.20 13.32
C LYS A 89 15.14 5.67 14.32
N SER A 90 15.23 6.24 15.52
CA SER A 90 16.11 5.71 16.57
C SER A 90 15.79 4.23 16.89
N ARG A 91 14.50 3.91 17.06
CA ARG A 91 14.05 2.52 17.29
C ARG A 91 14.31 1.62 16.08
N GLN A 92 14.11 2.13 14.86
CA GLN A 92 14.41 1.40 13.63
C GLN A 92 15.88 1.02 13.54
N TYR A 93 16.78 1.93 13.87
CA TYR A 93 18.23 1.67 13.84
C TYR A 93 18.65 0.68 14.94
N HIS A 94 18.05 0.77 16.12
CA HIS A 94 18.28 -0.23 17.16
C HIS A 94 17.83 -1.64 16.69
N ALA A 95 16.62 -1.75 16.12
CA ALA A 95 16.13 -3.01 15.57
C ALA A 95 17.03 -3.52 14.43
N LEU A 96 17.47 -2.63 13.53
CA LEU A 96 18.34 -2.99 12.41
C LEU A 96 19.69 -3.55 12.89
N ARG A 97 20.33 -2.97 13.90
CA ARG A 97 21.57 -3.53 14.47
C ARG A 97 21.36 -4.98 14.89
N GLY A 98 20.29 -5.27 15.64
CA GLY A 98 19.97 -6.65 16.03
C GLY A 98 19.66 -7.58 14.86
N VAL A 99 19.09 -7.05 13.75
CA VAL A 99 18.90 -7.82 12.52
C VAL A 99 20.23 -8.11 11.83
N LEU A 100 21.12 -7.11 11.71
CA LEU A 100 22.43 -7.27 11.10
C LEU A 100 23.30 -8.30 11.87
N ASP A 101 23.23 -8.27 13.19
CA ASP A 101 23.92 -9.26 14.05
C ASP A 101 23.38 -10.69 13.83
N ALA A 102 22.06 -10.84 13.72
CA ALA A 102 21.44 -12.14 13.43
C ALA A 102 21.80 -12.66 12.03
N LEU A 103 21.86 -11.79 11.04
CA LEU A 103 22.29 -12.11 9.68
C LEU A 103 23.77 -12.49 9.63
N LYS A 104 24.64 -11.75 10.34
CA LYS A 104 26.07 -12.05 10.46
C LYS A 104 26.31 -13.45 11.03
N LYS A 105 25.58 -13.83 12.09
CA LYS A 105 25.63 -15.19 12.65
C LYS A 105 25.18 -16.28 11.66
N SER A 106 24.41 -15.90 10.65
CA SER A 106 23.91 -16.77 9.58
C SER A 106 24.76 -16.70 8.30
N GLY A 107 25.96 -16.09 8.36
CA GLY A 107 26.88 -15.97 7.22
C GLY A 107 26.47 -14.88 6.20
N ILE A 108 25.64 -13.91 6.57
CA ILE A 108 25.29 -12.77 5.71
C ILE A 108 25.84 -11.50 6.38
N ILE A 109 26.87 -10.89 5.79
CA ILE A 109 27.59 -9.76 6.36
C ILE A 109 27.32 -8.50 5.55
N ILE A 110 26.83 -7.45 6.19
CA ILE A 110 26.66 -6.12 5.60
C ILE A 110 27.73 -5.21 6.21
N GLN A 111 28.71 -4.88 5.40
CA GLN A 111 29.83 -4.03 5.81
C GLN A 111 29.43 -2.57 5.73
N THR A 112 29.53 -1.89 6.88
CA THR A 112 29.23 -0.46 7.01
C THR A 112 30.47 0.39 7.15
N ASP A 113 31.58 -0.20 7.61
CA ASP A 113 32.86 0.47 7.84
C ASP A 113 33.90 -0.05 6.85
N PHE A 114 34.71 0.85 6.33
CA PHE A 114 35.68 0.58 5.28
C PHE A 114 37.09 1.02 5.70
N PRO A 115 37.78 0.25 6.56
CA PRO A 115 39.20 0.46 6.81
C PRO A 115 39.99 0.28 5.51
N PRO A 116 41.21 0.84 5.40
CA PRO A 116 42.07 0.66 4.24
C PRO A 116 42.27 -0.83 3.91
N ASP A 117 41.85 -1.24 2.70
CA ASP A 117 41.94 -2.61 2.19
C ASP A 117 42.08 -2.56 0.66
N PRO A 118 43.33 -2.75 0.11
CA PRO A 118 43.55 -2.65 -1.32
C PRO A 118 42.77 -3.67 -2.16
N ALA A 119 42.53 -4.88 -1.63
CA ALA A 119 41.76 -5.90 -2.35
C ALA A 119 40.29 -5.51 -2.47
N LEU A 120 39.72 -5.03 -1.39
CA LEU A 120 38.37 -4.50 -1.35
C LEU A 120 38.22 -3.25 -2.22
N ASP A 121 39.17 -2.33 -2.16
CA ASP A 121 39.17 -1.12 -2.96
C ASP A 121 39.20 -1.42 -4.47
N LYS A 122 39.93 -2.45 -4.88
CA LYS A 122 39.96 -2.92 -6.28
C LYS A 122 38.56 -3.41 -6.70
N VAL A 123 37.89 -4.20 -5.89
CA VAL A 123 36.51 -4.70 -6.19
C VAL A 123 35.52 -3.55 -6.25
N MET A 124 35.53 -2.64 -5.27
CA MET A 124 34.62 -1.51 -5.22
C MET A 124 34.80 -0.58 -6.43
N ARG A 125 36.06 -0.27 -6.81
CA ARG A 125 36.36 0.53 -8.02
C ARG A 125 35.89 -0.17 -9.29
N ALA A 126 36.10 -1.47 -9.44
CA ALA A 126 35.66 -2.23 -10.62
C ALA A 126 34.13 -2.26 -10.78
N LYS A 127 33.39 -2.29 -9.66
CA LYS A 127 31.91 -2.33 -9.64
C LYS A 127 31.26 -0.95 -9.81
N LEU A 128 31.86 0.08 -9.24
CA LEU A 128 31.33 1.45 -9.31
C LEU A 128 31.78 2.20 -10.58
N GLY A 129 32.86 1.74 -11.23
CA GLY A 129 33.47 2.47 -12.34
C GLY A 129 33.96 3.88 -11.91
N GLU A 130 34.00 4.78 -12.85
CA GLU A 130 34.17 6.20 -12.56
C GLU A 130 32.84 6.79 -12.11
N ALA A 131 32.62 6.86 -10.79
CA ALA A 131 31.41 7.46 -10.25
C ALA A 131 31.34 8.94 -10.68
N PRO A 132 30.26 9.36 -11.36
CA PRO A 132 30.15 10.74 -11.81
C PRO A 132 30.09 11.67 -10.61
N PHE A 133 30.87 12.75 -10.66
CA PHE A 133 30.84 13.79 -9.65
C PHE A 133 30.76 15.18 -10.29
N VAL A 134 30.22 16.12 -9.52
CA VAL A 134 30.23 17.54 -9.84
C VAL A 134 31.07 18.23 -8.79
N LEU A 135 32.03 19.03 -9.22
CA LEU A 135 32.85 19.83 -8.35
C LEU A 135 32.38 21.30 -8.46
N ASN A 136 32.02 21.89 -7.34
CA ASN A 136 31.50 23.25 -7.25
C ASN A 136 32.35 24.08 -6.26
N ARG A 137 32.35 25.39 -6.42
CA ARG A 137 32.86 26.31 -5.39
C ARG A 137 31.90 26.36 -4.22
N SER A 138 32.38 26.69 -3.03
CA SER A 138 31.57 26.71 -1.80
C SER A 138 30.43 27.76 -1.84
N ASP A 139 30.54 28.77 -2.70
CA ASP A 139 29.55 29.82 -2.93
C ASP A 139 28.57 29.52 -4.08
N GLU A 140 28.75 28.42 -4.82
CA GLU A 140 27.88 28.04 -5.91
C GLU A 140 26.72 27.16 -5.43
N GLU A 141 25.57 27.24 -6.12
CA GLU A 141 24.44 26.33 -5.88
C GLU A 141 24.79 24.90 -6.22
N PRO A 142 24.33 23.93 -5.44
CA PRO A 142 24.56 22.52 -5.74
C PRO A 142 23.84 22.10 -7.02
N PRO A 143 24.35 21.07 -7.71
CA PRO A 143 23.68 20.53 -8.88
C PRO A 143 22.27 20.03 -8.53
N ARG A 144 21.39 19.97 -9.52
CA ARG A 144 20.03 19.47 -9.36
C ARG A 144 20.02 17.98 -9.04
N LEU A 145 19.80 17.65 -7.78
CA LEU A 145 19.83 16.30 -7.25
C LEU A 145 18.47 15.62 -7.42
N ALA A 146 18.48 14.38 -7.90
CA ALA A 146 17.26 13.56 -8.00
C ALA A 146 16.80 13.06 -6.62
N ALA A 147 15.48 12.98 -6.43
CA ALA A 147 14.90 12.42 -5.21
C ALA A 147 15.18 10.91 -5.07
N GLN A 148 15.26 10.42 -3.83
CA GLN A 148 15.47 9.00 -3.49
C GLN A 148 16.79 8.39 -3.96
N ARG A 149 17.75 9.22 -4.36
CA ARG A 149 19.14 8.80 -4.63
C ARG A 149 20.03 9.10 -3.43
N THR A 150 21.08 8.32 -3.29
CA THR A 150 22.15 8.56 -2.32
C THR A 150 23.32 9.20 -3.04
N TYR A 151 23.84 10.24 -2.46
CA TYR A 151 25.02 10.98 -2.91
C TYR A 151 26.05 11.01 -1.80
N VAL A 152 27.29 11.34 -2.12
CA VAL A 152 28.34 11.64 -1.14
C VAL A 152 28.75 13.09 -1.30
N TYR A 153 28.64 13.85 -0.21
CA TYR A 153 29.17 15.20 -0.11
C TYR A 153 30.60 15.11 0.39
N ILE A 154 31.52 15.81 -0.30
CA ILE A 154 32.95 15.84 0.02
C ILE A 154 33.35 17.30 0.05
N ARG A 155 33.83 17.78 1.19
CA ARG A 155 34.17 19.22 1.43
C ARG A 155 35.66 19.43 1.43
N PHE A 156 36.06 20.50 0.76
CA PHE A 156 37.40 21.08 0.74
C PHE A 156 37.36 22.53 1.22
N PRO A 157 38.48 23.22 1.44
CA PRO A 157 38.50 24.60 1.99
C PRO A 157 37.69 25.65 1.21
N ARG A 158 37.66 25.54 -0.12
CA ARG A 158 36.94 26.48 -1.01
C ARG A 158 36.02 25.84 -2.03
N GLU A 159 35.93 24.52 -2.01
CA GLU A 159 35.21 23.74 -2.98
C GLU A 159 34.46 22.60 -2.27
N TYR A 160 33.50 22.03 -2.94
CA TYR A 160 32.89 20.74 -2.56
C TYR A 160 32.63 19.89 -3.78
N ALA A 161 32.63 18.58 -3.59
CA ALA A 161 32.22 17.63 -4.61
C ALA A 161 30.94 16.92 -4.18
N ILE A 162 30.03 16.67 -5.13
CA ILE A 162 28.90 15.76 -4.96
C ILE A 162 29.10 14.57 -5.89
N VAL A 163 29.26 13.41 -5.30
CA VAL A 163 29.44 12.15 -6.02
C VAL A 163 28.10 11.40 -6.06
N ASP A 164 27.61 11.06 -7.25
CA ASP A 164 26.47 10.19 -7.43
C ASP A 164 26.93 8.73 -7.35
N VAL A 165 26.45 7.99 -6.35
CA VAL A 165 26.80 6.57 -6.16
C VAL A 165 25.93 5.61 -6.99
N GLY A 166 25.27 6.13 -8.00
CA GLY A 166 24.54 5.33 -8.99
C GLY A 166 23.16 4.87 -8.55
N ASP A 167 22.62 3.95 -9.33
CA ASP A 167 21.31 3.35 -9.08
C ASP A 167 21.34 2.33 -7.94
N ARG A 168 20.16 1.90 -7.50
CA ARG A 168 20.04 1.01 -6.34
C ARG A 168 20.83 -0.29 -6.49
N SER A 169 20.91 -0.86 -7.70
CA SER A 169 21.69 -2.04 -8.02
C SER A 169 23.20 -1.86 -7.83
N GLN A 170 23.70 -0.64 -7.94
CA GLN A 170 25.13 -0.29 -7.79
C GLN A 170 25.48 0.07 -6.35
N ARG A 171 24.50 0.40 -5.51
CA ARG A 171 24.74 0.88 -4.14
C ARG A 171 25.01 -0.21 -3.11
N LEU A 172 24.60 -1.47 -3.40
CA LEU A 172 24.91 -2.65 -2.61
C LEU A 172 25.85 -3.54 -3.44
N VAL A 173 27.11 -3.56 -3.08
CA VAL A 173 28.16 -4.26 -3.82
C VAL A 173 28.48 -5.57 -3.12
N GLU A 174 28.39 -6.68 -3.83
CA GLU A 174 28.87 -7.97 -3.32
C GLU A 174 30.41 -7.99 -3.27
N LEU A 175 30.94 -8.37 -2.11
CA LEU A 175 32.36 -8.36 -1.81
C LEU A 175 32.90 -9.79 -1.72
N PRO A 176 34.22 -9.99 -1.94
CA PRO A 176 34.86 -11.28 -1.70
C PRO A 176 34.57 -11.79 -0.29
N SER A 177 34.22 -13.07 -0.18
CA SER A 177 33.85 -13.69 1.08
C SER A 177 34.31 -15.15 1.11
N GLU A 178 34.41 -15.71 2.33
CA GLU A 178 34.74 -17.12 2.53
C GLU A 178 33.58 -18.04 2.11
N PRO A 179 33.87 -19.31 1.78
CA PRO A 179 32.83 -20.30 1.47
C PRO A 179 31.75 -20.36 2.57
N GLY A 180 30.48 -20.35 2.16
CA GLY A 180 29.33 -20.37 3.10
C GLY A 180 28.91 -19.00 3.63
N THR A 181 29.70 -17.94 3.40
CA THR A 181 29.35 -16.56 3.72
C THR A 181 29.05 -15.73 2.47
N VAL A 182 28.24 -14.69 2.62
CA VAL A 182 28.01 -13.68 1.58
C VAL A 182 28.23 -12.30 2.23
N ARG A 183 29.04 -11.47 1.60
CA ARG A 183 29.42 -10.17 2.13
C ARG A 183 29.00 -9.05 1.18
N TYR A 184 28.40 -8.00 1.70
CA TYR A 184 27.98 -6.84 0.95
C TYR A 184 28.58 -5.57 1.53
N GLY A 185 28.97 -4.65 0.66
CA GLY A 185 29.43 -3.30 1.02
C GLY A 185 28.48 -2.22 0.52
N LEU A 186 28.40 -1.13 1.26
CA LEU A 186 27.58 0.04 0.92
C LEU A 186 28.45 1.07 0.19
N ALA A 187 28.16 1.30 -1.10
CA ALA A 187 28.93 2.16 -2.00
C ALA A 187 29.12 3.59 -1.46
N GLY A 188 28.06 4.22 -0.95
CA GLY A 188 28.14 5.57 -0.42
C GLY A 188 29.10 5.71 0.78
N ARG A 189 29.13 4.72 1.67
CA ARG A 189 30.06 4.72 2.82
C ARG A 189 31.50 4.44 2.38
N TRP A 190 31.69 3.58 1.39
CA TRP A 190 33.02 3.34 0.82
C TRP A 190 33.56 4.61 0.14
N VAL A 191 32.77 5.29 -0.69
CA VAL A 191 33.17 6.55 -1.35
C VAL A 191 33.55 7.60 -0.30
N ALA A 192 32.76 7.77 0.76
CA ALA A 192 33.08 8.71 1.83
C ALA A 192 34.39 8.32 2.55
N ALA A 193 34.62 7.06 2.86
CA ALA A 193 35.84 6.57 3.50
C ALA A 193 37.07 6.69 2.60
N ARG A 194 36.92 6.77 1.30
CA ARG A 194 38.02 6.92 0.31
C ARG A 194 38.10 8.30 -0.31
N ALA A 195 37.37 9.28 0.20
CA ALA A 195 37.32 10.64 -0.36
C ALA A 195 38.71 11.26 -0.54
N ALA A 196 39.63 11.13 0.42
CA ALA A 196 41.00 11.62 0.30
C ALA A 196 41.78 10.93 -0.87
N ALA A 197 41.60 9.64 -1.04
CA ALA A 197 42.24 8.88 -2.12
C ALA A 197 41.61 9.11 -3.50
N LEU A 198 40.34 9.53 -3.55
CA LEU A 198 39.65 9.91 -4.79
C LEU A 198 40.01 11.33 -5.25
N PHE A 199 40.42 12.20 -4.32
CA PHE A 199 40.78 13.60 -4.58
C PHE A 199 42.16 13.92 -4.00
N PRO A 200 43.27 13.29 -4.48
CA PRO A 200 44.60 13.32 -3.84
C PRO A 200 45.28 14.70 -3.88
N LYS A 201 44.77 15.63 -4.73
CA LYS A 201 45.32 16.99 -4.84
C LYS A 201 44.53 18.04 -4.03
N ARG A 202 43.65 17.59 -3.13
CA ARG A 202 42.80 18.49 -2.34
C ARG A 202 42.84 18.11 -0.86
N ASP A 203 42.82 19.11 -0.02
CA ASP A 203 42.78 18.94 1.44
C ASP A 203 41.38 18.59 1.86
N LEU A 204 41.14 17.33 2.19
CA LEU A 204 39.84 16.84 2.62
C LEU A 204 39.49 17.39 4.02
N ILE A 205 38.35 18.07 4.15
CA ILE A 205 37.82 18.50 5.46
C ILE A 205 36.86 17.43 6.01
N GLU A 206 35.89 17.01 5.21
CA GLU A 206 34.89 16.00 5.60
C GLU A 206 34.25 15.34 4.39
N ALA A 207 33.72 14.14 4.58
CA ALA A 207 32.94 13.43 3.58
C ALA A 207 31.85 12.60 4.26
N PHE A 208 30.62 12.67 3.73
CA PHE A 208 29.50 11.89 4.26
C PHE A 208 28.45 11.59 3.17
N PRO A 209 27.79 10.43 3.24
CA PRO A 209 26.63 10.12 2.42
C PRO A 209 25.44 11.00 2.82
N PHE A 210 24.64 11.39 1.82
CA PHE A 210 23.38 12.09 2.05
C PHE A 210 22.29 11.67 1.05
N LYS A 211 21.05 11.96 1.37
CA LYS A 211 19.87 11.65 0.58
C LYS A 211 18.87 12.79 0.63
N VAL A 212 18.26 13.13 -0.52
CA VAL A 212 17.22 14.14 -0.60
C VAL A 212 15.87 13.51 -0.93
N LEU A 213 14.81 14.02 -0.29
CA LEU A 213 13.44 13.74 -0.69
C LEU A 213 12.77 15.04 -1.15
N ARG A 214 12.06 14.95 -2.27
CA ARG A 214 11.36 16.09 -2.87
C ARG A 214 9.86 15.88 -2.88
N ASP A 215 9.11 16.96 -3.00
CA ASP A 215 7.66 16.88 -3.20
C ASP A 215 7.35 16.01 -4.44
N ALA A 216 6.49 15.01 -4.26
CA ALA A 216 6.12 14.08 -5.33
C ALA A 216 4.85 14.50 -6.08
N GLU A 217 4.27 15.65 -5.77
CA GLU A 217 3.06 16.10 -6.45
C GLU A 217 3.39 16.60 -7.86
N ILE A 218 2.66 16.07 -8.84
CA ILE A 218 2.67 16.57 -10.20
C ILE A 218 1.55 17.62 -10.26
N GLY A 219 1.92 18.88 -10.48
CA GLY A 219 0.94 19.92 -10.77
C GLY A 219 0.26 19.59 -12.10
N LEU A 220 -1.01 19.18 -12.05
CA LEU A 220 -1.85 19.00 -13.23
C LEU A 220 -2.80 20.19 -13.27
N ASP A 221 -2.80 20.94 -14.36
CA ASP A 221 -3.75 22.01 -14.60
C ASP A 221 -4.90 21.49 -15.46
N PRO A 222 -6.14 21.43 -14.94
CA PRO A 222 -7.30 21.01 -15.72
C PRO A 222 -7.69 21.99 -16.86
N GLN A 223 -7.12 23.20 -16.88
CA GLN A 223 -7.40 24.23 -17.86
C GLN A 223 -6.35 24.30 -18.99
N GLU A 224 -5.25 23.55 -18.87
CA GLU A 224 -4.28 23.46 -19.96
C GLU A 224 -4.83 22.65 -21.13
N GLU A 225 -4.55 23.10 -22.35
CA GLU A 225 -4.95 22.44 -23.61
C GLU A 225 -4.21 21.11 -23.85
N GLU A 226 -3.11 20.90 -23.15
CA GLU A 226 -2.33 19.65 -23.22
C GLU A 226 -3.13 18.45 -22.70
N SER A 227 -3.00 17.33 -23.39
CA SER A 227 -3.61 16.08 -22.93
C SER A 227 -3.09 15.67 -21.54
N LEU A 228 -3.94 15.00 -20.77
CA LEU A 228 -3.54 14.46 -19.46
C LEU A 228 -2.23 13.64 -19.50
N LYS A 229 -2.02 12.90 -20.61
CA LYS A 229 -0.80 12.12 -20.83
C LYS A 229 0.42 13.03 -20.97
N GLU A 230 0.33 14.10 -21.73
CA GLU A 230 1.42 15.06 -21.91
C GLU A 230 1.75 15.80 -20.62
N GLN A 231 0.78 16.25 -19.86
CA GLN A 231 0.98 16.87 -18.54
C GLN A 231 1.65 15.91 -17.57
N VAL A 232 1.25 14.63 -17.51
CA VAL A 232 1.88 13.59 -16.68
C VAL A 232 3.32 13.37 -17.12
N MET A 233 3.59 13.27 -18.43
CA MET A 233 4.96 13.11 -18.96
C MET A 233 5.84 14.30 -18.63
N ALA A 234 5.37 15.53 -18.87
CA ALA A 234 6.09 16.75 -18.52
C ALA A 234 6.39 16.82 -17.01
N GLY A 235 5.41 16.46 -16.18
CA GLY A 235 5.56 16.40 -14.72
C GLY A 235 6.59 15.35 -14.29
N LEU A 236 6.62 14.18 -14.91
CA LEU A 236 7.61 13.13 -14.63
C LEU A 236 9.04 13.57 -14.94
N VAL A 237 9.25 14.31 -16.02
CA VAL A 237 10.57 14.86 -16.38
C VAL A 237 11.02 15.97 -15.42
N LYS A 238 10.11 16.87 -15.04
CA LYS A 238 10.41 18.02 -14.16
C LYS A 238 10.54 17.63 -12.68
N ARG A 239 9.68 16.74 -12.19
CA ARG A 239 9.56 16.37 -10.76
C ARG A 239 10.86 15.95 -10.07
N PRO A 240 11.73 15.09 -10.66
CA PRO A 240 12.90 14.61 -9.94
C PRO A 240 13.91 15.67 -9.54
N LYS A 241 13.96 16.79 -10.27
CA LYS A 241 15.04 17.79 -10.16
C LYS A 241 14.56 19.15 -9.66
N HIS A 242 13.32 19.54 -9.92
CA HIS A 242 12.83 20.91 -9.70
C HIS A 242 11.89 21.05 -8.49
N ALA A 243 11.30 19.95 -7.99
CA ALA A 243 10.44 20.02 -6.83
C ALA A 243 11.21 20.40 -5.57
N ARG A 244 10.54 21.13 -4.64
CA ARG A 244 11.11 21.55 -3.34
C ARG A 244 11.66 20.35 -2.58
N VAL A 245 12.83 20.51 -1.95
CA VAL A 245 13.37 19.51 -1.01
C VAL A 245 12.53 19.55 0.28
N ILE A 246 11.97 18.41 0.63
CA ILE A 246 11.13 18.25 1.83
C ILE A 246 11.92 17.66 3.00
N ARG A 247 12.95 16.87 2.68
CA ARG A 247 13.79 16.23 3.68
C ARG A 247 15.20 16.02 3.15
N LEU A 248 16.18 16.39 3.96
CA LEU A 248 17.60 16.08 3.78
C LEU A 248 18.03 15.12 4.87
N GLU A 249 18.49 13.94 4.51
CA GLU A 249 19.10 12.96 5.40
C GLU A 249 20.61 12.96 5.21
N VAL A 250 21.37 13.00 6.30
CA VAL A 250 22.84 12.91 6.28
C VAL A 250 23.31 11.75 7.17
N ASP A 251 24.27 11.00 6.65
CA ASP A 251 24.96 9.93 7.38
C ASP A 251 26.15 10.55 8.14
N SER A 252 25.88 11.05 9.32
CA SER A 252 26.88 11.73 10.15
C SER A 252 26.59 11.51 11.63
N GLN A 253 27.59 11.09 12.37
CA GLN A 253 27.51 10.91 13.81
C GLN A 253 27.56 12.24 14.60
N SER A 254 28.05 13.31 13.99
CA SER A 254 28.15 14.63 14.61
C SER A 254 27.51 15.73 13.79
N TYR A 255 27.30 16.90 14.42
CA TYR A 255 26.94 18.13 13.73
C TYR A 255 28.14 18.60 12.91
N SER A 256 28.18 18.27 11.62
CA SER A 256 29.21 18.81 10.73
C SER A 256 28.77 20.13 10.14
N GLU A 257 29.72 21.03 9.95
CA GLU A 257 29.52 22.30 9.28
C GLU A 257 29.07 22.09 7.83
N GLY A 258 29.63 21.08 7.17
CA GLY A 258 29.24 20.73 5.80
C GLY A 258 27.79 20.28 5.65
N ALA A 259 27.23 19.59 6.65
CA ALA A 259 25.82 19.24 6.62
C ALA A 259 24.90 20.47 6.72
N LEU A 260 25.30 21.48 7.49
CA LEU A 260 24.58 22.76 7.57
C LEU A 260 24.74 23.59 6.29
N LEU A 261 25.95 23.65 5.72
CA LEU A 261 26.19 24.27 4.44
C LEU A 261 25.38 23.66 3.33
N LEU A 262 25.39 22.33 3.22
CA LEU A 262 24.58 21.61 2.24
C LEU A 262 23.08 21.88 2.42
N ALA A 263 22.58 21.92 3.66
CA ALA A 263 21.20 22.26 3.94
C ALA A 263 20.85 23.68 3.47
N THR A 264 21.70 24.66 3.75
CA THR A 264 21.56 26.05 3.30
C THR A 264 21.54 26.14 1.77
N GLN A 265 22.49 25.50 1.09
CA GLN A 265 22.61 25.48 -0.37
C GLN A 265 21.38 24.82 -1.04
N LEU A 266 20.78 23.81 -0.40
CA LEU A 266 19.57 23.14 -0.89
C LEU A 266 18.26 23.85 -0.48
N GLY A 267 18.33 25.00 0.20
CA GLY A 267 17.16 25.72 0.71
C GLY A 267 16.36 24.93 1.75
N VAL A 268 17.06 24.11 2.56
CA VAL A 268 16.45 23.23 3.57
C VAL A 268 16.62 23.83 4.95
N ASP A 269 15.50 24.04 5.65
CA ASP A 269 15.52 24.48 7.05
C ASP A 269 16.04 23.41 8.01
N SER A 270 16.48 23.81 9.20
CA SER A 270 16.97 22.88 10.23
C SER A 270 15.95 21.84 10.66
N ALA A 271 14.64 22.15 10.55
CA ALA A 271 13.57 21.22 10.86
C ALA A 271 13.44 20.10 9.83
N SER A 272 13.99 20.26 8.64
CA SER A 272 13.98 19.29 7.54
C SER A 272 15.32 18.57 7.36
N LEU A 273 16.34 18.91 8.15
CA LEU A 273 17.61 18.20 8.23
C LEU A 273 17.53 17.08 9.26
N TYR A 274 17.78 15.84 8.82
CA TYR A 274 17.78 14.62 9.62
C TYR A 274 19.15 13.95 9.59
N ARG A 275 19.61 13.46 10.73
CA ARG A 275 20.94 12.86 10.89
C ARG A 275 20.81 11.45 11.42
N PHE A 276 21.58 10.57 10.84
CA PHE A 276 21.57 9.17 11.20
C PHE A 276 22.98 8.58 11.13
N ASP A 277 23.27 7.61 11.98
CA ASP A 277 24.55 6.92 12.08
C ASP A 277 24.56 5.56 11.35
N LEU A 278 23.52 5.24 10.60
CA LEU A 278 23.37 4.00 9.84
C LEU A 278 22.99 4.32 8.37
N PRO A 279 23.00 3.31 7.49
CA PRO A 279 22.69 3.52 6.08
C PRO A 279 21.39 4.28 5.85
N LEU A 280 21.43 5.34 5.05
CA LEU A 280 20.29 6.23 4.83
C LEU A 280 19.19 5.57 4.00
N ASP A 281 19.57 4.85 2.95
CA ASP A 281 18.63 4.18 2.07
C ASP A 281 18.56 2.67 2.36
N LEU A 282 17.78 2.29 3.36
CA LEU A 282 17.62 0.88 3.72
C LEU A 282 16.95 0.05 2.63
N LYS A 283 16.29 0.66 1.63
CA LYS A 283 15.71 -0.08 0.49
C LYS A 283 16.75 -0.86 -0.30
N VAL A 284 18.00 -0.40 -0.30
CA VAL A 284 19.11 -1.11 -0.96
C VAL A 284 19.27 -2.53 -0.42
N LEU A 285 18.98 -2.74 0.86
CA LEU A 285 19.08 -4.04 1.51
C LEU A 285 17.96 -5.02 1.11
N SER A 286 16.94 -4.58 0.38
CA SER A 286 15.87 -5.47 -0.10
C SER A 286 16.36 -6.57 -1.04
N GLY A 287 17.46 -6.33 -1.78
CA GLY A 287 18.07 -7.35 -2.64
C GLY A 287 18.63 -8.57 -1.90
N ILE A 288 18.88 -8.44 -0.59
CA ILE A 288 19.36 -9.55 0.25
C ILE A 288 18.24 -10.55 0.58
N TYR A 289 16.97 -10.11 0.49
CA TYR A 289 15.84 -10.96 0.85
C TYR A 289 15.76 -12.24 0.02
N ASP A 290 16.09 -12.18 -1.26
CA ASP A 290 15.94 -13.30 -2.21
C ASP A 290 17.16 -14.20 -2.32
N LEU A 291 18.17 -14.07 -1.43
CA LEU A 291 19.37 -14.91 -1.43
C LEU A 291 19.01 -16.40 -1.39
N GLU A 292 19.57 -17.17 -2.33
CA GLU A 292 19.38 -18.62 -2.39
C GLU A 292 20.00 -19.36 -1.19
N GLY A 293 19.41 -20.50 -0.83
CA GLY A 293 19.90 -21.34 0.28
C GLY A 293 19.68 -20.75 1.68
N ARG A 294 18.91 -19.68 1.81
CA ARG A 294 18.63 -18.98 3.09
C ARG A 294 17.17 -19.06 3.55
N ASP A 295 16.45 -20.10 3.16
CA ASP A 295 15.01 -20.27 3.42
C ASP A 295 14.66 -20.29 4.91
N ARG A 296 15.57 -20.80 5.76
CA ARG A 296 15.38 -20.81 7.22
C ARG A 296 15.31 -19.42 7.85
N LEU A 297 15.77 -18.38 7.13
CA LEU A 297 15.74 -16.99 7.57
C LEU A 297 14.46 -16.24 7.11
N ARG A 298 13.54 -16.95 6.46
CA ARG A 298 12.25 -16.43 5.97
C ARG A 298 11.09 -17.21 6.56
N TYR A 299 9.89 -16.65 6.44
CA TYR A 299 8.69 -17.45 6.64
C TYR A 299 8.59 -18.57 5.59
N PRO A 300 8.10 -19.76 5.94
CA PRO A 300 7.85 -20.82 4.98
C PRO A 300 7.01 -20.33 3.81
N ALA A 301 7.37 -20.71 2.58
CA ALA A 301 6.63 -20.29 1.39
C ALA A 301 5.16 -20.72 1.46
N VAL A 302 4.25 -19.79 1.27
CA VAL A 302 2.83 -20.08 1.14
C VAL A 302 2.52 -20.37 -0.31
N LYS A 303 2.07 -21.57 -0.59
CA LYS A 303 1.49 -21.94 -1.88
C LYS A 303 -0.01 -21.66 -1.81
N PRO A 304 -0.53 -20.68 -2.57
CA PRO A 304 -1.96 -20.44 -2.65
C PRO A 304 -2.67 -21.72 -3.08
N TYR A 305 -3.82 -21.98 -2.50
CA TYR A 305 -4.56 -23.20 -2.79
C TYR A 305 -5.47 -23.00 -4.00
N LEU A 306 -5.40 -23.92 -4.95
CA LEU A 306 -6.32 -23.98 -6.08
C LEU A 306 -7.33 -25.13 -5.82
N PRO A 307 -8.60 -24.81 -5.51
CA PRO A 307 -9.62 -25.82 -5.24
C PRO A 307 -9.75 -26.84 -6.38
N PRO A 308 -9.80 -28.14 -6.11
CA PRO A 308 -9.90 -29.16 -7.14
C PRO A 308 -11.07 -28.96 -8.09
N PHE A 309 -12.23 -28.52 -7.58
CA PHE A 309 -13.43 -28.27 -8.38
C PHE A 309 -13.32 -27.05 -9.30
N LEU A 310 -12.35 -26.16 -9.07
CA LEU A 310 -12.04 -25.02 -9.95
C LEU A 310 -10.88 -25.31 -10.92
N ARG A 311 -10.17 -26.43 -10.72
CA ARG A 311 -9.17 -26.87 -11.69
C ARG A 311 -9.88 -27.38 -12.93
N ARG A 312 -9.62 -26.74 -14.08
CA ARG A 312 -10.25 -27.07 -15.36
C ARG A 312 -11.79 -26.98 -15.38
N ALA A 313 -12.40 -26.30 -14.40
CA ALA A 313 -13.83 -26.06 -14.39
C ALA A 313 -14.23 -25.08 -15.50
N ASP A 314 -15.41 -25.28 -16.06
CA ASP A 314 -16.11 -24.21 -16.77
C ASP A 314 -16.61 -23.21 -15.71
N LEU A 315 -15.90 -22.07 -15.62
CA LEU A 315 -16.21 -21.03 -14.63
C LEU A 315 -17.56 -20.37 -14.92
N PHE A 316 -17.97 -20.27 -16.18
CA PHE A 316 -19.29 -19.72 -16.53
C PHE A 316 -20.41 -20.65 -16.06
N ALA A 317 -20.28 -21.94 -16.25
CA ALA A 317 -21.23 -22.94 -15.72
C ALA A 317 -21.24 -22.95 -14.19
N THR A 318 -20.07 -22.78 -13.55
CA THR A 318 -19.95 -22.73 -12.09
C THR A 318 -20.65 -21.49 -11.53
N MET A 319 -20.41 -20.31 -12.11
CA MET A 319 -21.02 -19.04 -11.69
C MET A 319 -22.54 -19.00 -11.91
N LYS A 320 -23.08 -19.78 -12.85
CA LYS A 320 -24.52 -19.91 -13.03
C LYS A 320 -25.18 -20.71 -11.89
N LYS A 321 -24.44 -21.56 -11.21
CA LYS A 321 -24.94 -22.37 -10.06
C LYS A 321 -24.89 -21.60 -8.74
N GLY A 322 -24.00 -20.58 -8.65
CA GLY A 322 -23.82 -19.75 -7.46
C GLY A 322 -22.53 -18.94 -7.50
N ASP A 323 -22.44 -18.00 -6.59
CA ASP A 323 -21.26 -17.14 -6.45
C ASP A 323 -20.05 -17.92 -5.96
N VAL A 324 -18.84 -17.53 -6.43
CA VAL A 324 -17.57 -18.10 -5.97
C VAL A 324 -16.78 -17.04 -5.23
N LEU A 325 -16.55 -17.26 -3.93
CA LEU A 325 -15.74 -16.39 -3.07
C LEU A 325 -14.27 -16.84 -3.11
N LEU A 326 -13.36 -15.88 -3.26
CA LEU A 326 -11.92 -16.09 -3.25
C LEU A 326 -11.31 -15.26 -2.12
N HIS A 327 -10.50 -15.87 -1.26
CA HIS A 327 -9.80 -15.21 -0.17
C HIS A 327 -8.29 -15.28 -0.39
N HIS A 328 -7.72 -14.27 -1.06
CA HIS A 328 -6.28 -14.16 -1.31
C HIS A 328 -5.51 -13.75 -0.04
N PRO A 329 -4.24 -14.18 0.13
CA PRO A 329 -3.41 -15.03 -0.73
C PRO A 329 -3.62 -16.53 -0.50
N TYR A 330 -4.62 -16.92 0.28
CA TYR A 330 -4.86 -18.30 0.67
C TYR A 330 -5.43 -19.10 -0.50
N ASP A 331 -6.41 -18.53 -1.22
CA ASP A 331 -6.90 -19.04 -2.50
C ASP A 331 -6.07 -18.46 -3.66
N SER A 332 -5.83 -19.27 -4.70
CA SER A 332 -5.01 -18.85 -5.85
C SER A 332 -5.70 -17.76 -6.67
N PHE A 333 -4.92 -16.72 -7.01
CA PHE A 333 -5.33 -15.70 -7.95
C PHE A 333 -5.43 -16.21 -9.40
N ASP A 334 -4.85 -17.38 -9.68
CA ASP A 334 -4.90 -18.00 -11.00
C ASP A 334 -6.34 -18.30 -11.47
N ILE A 335 -7.30 -18.40 -10.53
CA ILE A 335 -8.73 -18.53 -10.85
C ILE A 335 -9.25 -17.29 -11.57
N VAL A 336 -8.80 -16.09 -11.15
CA VAL A 336 -9.18 -14.81 -11.79
C VAL A 336 -8.53 -14.69 -13.17
N VAL A 337 -7.28 -15.15 -13.30
CA VAL A 337 -6.59 -15.22 -14.59
C VAL A 337 -7.31 -16.18 -15.53
N GLU A 338 -7.69 -17.38 -15.04
CA GLU A 338 -8.40 -18.38 -15.82
C GLU A 338 -9.79 -17.90 -16.26
N PHE A 339 -10.50 -17.13 -15.42
CA PHE A 339 -11.78 -16.52 -15.82
C PHE A 339 -11.62 -15.64 -17.07
N LEU A 340 -10.59 -14.79 -17.13
CA LEU A 340 -10.30 -13.99 -18.32
C LEU A 340 -9.80 -14.84 -19.49
N ALA A 341 -8.99 -15.87 -19.21
CA ALA A 341 -8.50 -16.77 -20.25
C ALA A 341 -9.65 -17.59 -20.89
N GLN A 342 -10.61 -18.05 -20.10
CA GLN A 342 -11.84 -18.70 -20.61
C GLN A 342 -12.65 -17.70 -21.42
N ALA A 343 -12.83 -16.47 -20.93
CA ALA A 343 -13.52 -15.43 -21.67
C ALA A 343 -12.85 -15.12 -23.03
N ALA A 344 -11.53 -15.18 -23.10
CA ALA A 344 -10.81 -14.98 -24.36
C ALA A 344 -11.04 -16.11 -25.36
N ARG A 345 -11.12 -17.37 -24.91
CA ARG A 345 -11.28 -18.57 -25.77
C ARG A 345 -12.72 -18.90 -26.14
N ASP A 346 -13.70 -18.51 -25.31
CA ASP A 346 -15.10 -18.86 -25.51
C ASP A 346 -15.72 -18.09 -26.67
N PRO A 347 -16.20 -18.74 -27.76
CA PRO A 347 -16.76 -18.07 -28.92
C PRO A 347 -18.08 -17.31 -28.62
N GLN A 348 -18.78 -17.69 -27.54
CA GLN A 348 -20.02 -17.03 -27.11
C GLN A 348 -19.75 -15.70 -26.36
N VAL A 349 -18.53 -15.44 -25.91
CA VAL A 349 -18.15 -14.17 -25.30
C VAL A 349 -17.98 -13.10 -26.39
N THR A 350 -18.73 -12.02 -26.27
CA THR A 350 -18.74 -10.93 -27.25
C THR A 350 -18.06 -9.67 -26.77
N LYS A 351 -18.11 -9.38 -25.44
CA LYS A 351 -17.55 -8.15 -24.87
C LYS A 351 -16.84 -8.41 -23.55
N ILE A 352 -15.69 -7.76 -23.35
CA ILE A 352 -14.96 -7.76 -22.09
C ILE A 352 -14.66 -6.31 -21.70
N PHE A 353 -14.98 -5.95 -20.45
CA PHE A 353 -14.60 -4.68 -19.82
C PHE A 353 -13.74 -4.98 -18.62
N HIS A 354 -12.62 -4.28 -18.49
CA HIS A 354 -11.66 -4.49 -17.40
C HIS A 354 -11.13 -3.17 -16.88
N ALA A 355 -11.09 -2.99 -15.55
CA ALA A 355 -10.48 -1.81 -14.92
C ALA A 355 -9.08 -2.17 -14.40
N LEU A 356 -8.05 -1.49 -14.91
CA LEU A 356 -6.65 -1.73 -14.62
C LEU A 356 -6.06 -0.53 -13.88
N TYR A 357 -5.63 -0.74 -12.64
CA TYR A 357 -4.96 0.28 -11.83
C TYR A 357 -3.45 0.04 -11.73
N ARG A 358 -3.04 -1.20 -11.46
CA ARG A 358 -1.65 -1.67 -11.38
C ARG A 358 -1.57 -3.12 -11.81
N THR A 359 -0.53 -3.47 -12.57
CA THR A 359 -0.23 -4.86 -12.92
C THR A 359 1.29 -5.10 -13.05
N SER A 360 1.70 -6.37 -13.21
CA SER A 360 3.11 -6.74 -13.37
C SER A 360 3.60 -6.58 -14.81
N GLN A 361 4.91 -6.56 -15.01
CA GLN A 361 5.53 -6.45 -16.35
C GLN A 361 5.12 -7.57 -17.31
N ALA A 362 5.04 -8.82 -16.84
CA ALA A 362 4.53 -9.96 -17.59
C ALA A 362 3.18 -10.39 -17.01
N SER A 363 2.14 -9.57 -17.22
CA SER A 363 0.83 -9.82 -16.62
C SER A 363 0.01 -10.79 -17.46
N PRO A 364 -0.37 -11.96 -16.93
CA PRO A 364 -1.26 -12.89 -17.64
C PRO A 364 -2.66 -12.27 -17.88
N ILE A 365 -3.05 -11.27 -17.13
CA ILE A 365 -4.28 -10.48 -17.37
C ILE A 365 -4.17 -9.69 -18.67
N ILE A 366 -3.05 -8.99 -18.89
CA ILE A 366 -2.79 -8.24 -20.13
C ILE A 366 -2.80 -9.19 -21.33
N GLU A 367 -2.14 -10.34 -21.23
CA GLU A 367 -2.11 -11.33 -22.31
C GLU A 367 -3.49 -11.90 -22.62
N ALA A 368 -4.33 -12.16 -21.60
CA ALA A 368 -5.71 -12.61 -21.82
C ALA A 368 -6.56 -11.55 -22.54
N LEU A 369 -6.42 -10.27 -22.20
CA LEU A 369 -7.13 -9.17 -22.85
C LEU A 369 -6.69 -8.99 -24.31
N LYS A 370 -5.39 -9.08 -24.59
CA LYS A 370 -4.83 -9.05 -25.96
C LYS A 370 -5.36 -10.21 -26.80
N SER A 371 -5.27 -11.44 -26.28
CA SER A 371 -5.78 -12.64 -26.93
C SER A 371 -7.29 -12.54 -27.24
N ALA A 372 -8.07 -12.01 -26.31
CA ALA A 372 -9.50 -11.80 -26.52
C ALA A 372 -9.77 -10.81 -27.69
N ALA A 373 -9.05 -9.70 -27.76
CA ALA A 373 -9.19 -8.73 -28.84
C ALA A 373 -8.78 -9.32 -30.20
N GLN A 374 -7.65 -10.03 -30.25
CA GLN A 374 -7.16 -10.73 -31.45
C GLN A 374 -8.13 -11.82 -31.94
N SER A 375 -8.92 -12.41 -31.02
CA SER A 375 -10.00 -13.35 -31.32
C SER A 375 -11.32 -12.67 -31.75
N GLY A 376 -11.29 -11.35 -32.05
CA GLY A 376 -12.43 -10.60 -32.58
C GLY A 376 -13.45 -10.11 -31.53
N LYS A 377 -13.16 -10.25 -30.22
CA LYS A 377 -14.03 -9.76 -29.15
C LYS A 377 -13.88 -8.27 -28.94
N LYS A 378 -14.97 -7.59 -28.53
CA LYS A 378 -14.94 -6.16 -28.16
C LYS A 378 -14.36 -6.00 -26.75
N VAL A 379 -13.04 -5.79 -26.65
CA VAL A 379 -12.35 -5.59 -25.38
C VAL A 379 -12.17 -4.11 -25.09
N THR A 380 -12.57 -3.68 -23.89
CA THR A 380 -12.34 -2.32 -23.38
C THR A 380 -11.58 -2.38 -22.07
N ALA A 381 -10.39 -1.79 -22.02
CA ALA A 381 -9.57 -1.67 -20.82
C ALA A 381 -9.54 -0.21 -20.33
N TYR A 382 -9.84 0.00 -19.07
CA TYR A 382 -9.70 1.29 -18.38
C TYR A 382 -8.36 1.30 -17.64
N VAL A 383 -7.41 2.11 -18.11
CA VAL A 383 -6.04 2.16 -17.56
C VAL A 383 -5.85 3.46 -16.80
N GLU A 384 -5.58 3.39 -15.49
CA GLU A 384 -5.29 4.57 -14.66
C GLU A 384 -3.83 5.00 -14.83
N ILE A 385 -3.57 5.95 -15.71
CA ILE A 385 -2.22 6.47 -15.99
C ILE A 385 -1.65 7.36 -14.88
N ARG A 386 -2.46 7.82 -13.93
CA ARG A 386 -2.06 8.63 -12.76
C ARG A 386 -1.81 7.78 -11.50
N ALA A 387 -1.60 6.47 -11.67
CA ALA A 387 -1.23 5.61 -10.55
C ALA A 387 0.18 5.98 -10.08
N ARG A 388 0.29 6.66 -8.95
CA ARG A 388 1.54 7.25 -8.43
C ARG A 388 2.67 6.22 -8.37
N PHE A 389 3.82 6.56 -8.95
CA PHE A 389 5.02 5.74 -9.12
C PHE A 389 4.92 4.57 -10.14
N ASP A 390 3.77 4.41 -10.80
CA ASP A 390 3.55 3.43 -11.87
C ASP A 390 3.11 4.10 -13.19
N GLU A 391 3.23 5.42 -13.27
CA GLU A 391 2.76 6.22 -14.39
C GLU A 391 3.36 5.74 -15.73
N GLU A 392 4.68 5.58 -15.80
CA GLU A 392 5.39 5.12 -17.01
C GLU A 392 4.99 3.70 -17.40
N ALA A 393 4.92 2.79 -16.42
CA ALA A 393 4.52 1.42 -16.66
C ALA A 393 3.10 1.33 -17.21
N ASN A 394 2.16 2.10 -16.63
CA ASN A 394 0.77 2.07 -17.07
C ASN A 394 0.58 2.70 -18.46
N MET A 395 1.37 3.72 -18.82
CA MET A 395 1.38 4.25 -20.19
C MET A 395 1.86 3.23 -21.21
N LYS A 396 2.93 2.48 -20.90
CA LYS A 396 3.42 1.41 -21.75
C LYS A 396 2.35 0.32 -21.96
N TRP A 397 1.66 -0.11 -20.88
CA TRP A 397 0.56 -1.07 -20.98
C TRP A 397 -0.58 -0.57 -21.87
N ALA A 398 -0.92 0.71 -21.75
CA ALA A 398 -1.95 1.30 -22.58
C ALA A 398 -1.59 1.21 -24.09
N GLU A 399 -0.35 1.43 -24.44
CA GLU A 399 0.16 1.32 -25.82
C GLU A 399 0.16 -0.12 -26.32
N GLU A 400 0.65 -1.08 -25.53
CA GLU A 400 0.63 -2.50 -25.88
C GLU A 400 -0.78 -3.05 -26.10
N LEU A 401 -1.74 -2.66 -25.24
CA LEU A 401 -3.14 -3.04 -25.38
C LEU A 401 -3.76 -2.45 -26.67
N ARG A 402 -3.48 -1.17 -26.98
CA ARG A 402 -3.97 -0.54 -28.23
C ARG A 402 -3.43 -1.24 -29.46
N ALA A 403 -2.13 -1.57 -29.48
CA ALA A 403 -1.49 -2.29 -30.58
C ALA A 403 -2.11 -3.67 -30.82
N ALA A 404 -2.65 -4.32 -29.79
CA ALA A 404 -3.35 -5.58 -29.86
C ALA A 404 -4.86 -5.47 -30.22
N GLY A 405 -5.36 -4.28 -30.51
CA GLY A 405 -6.78 -4.05 -30.86
C GLY A 405 -7.72 -3.85 -29.67
N VAL A 406 -7.19 -3.73 -28.45
CA VAL A 406 -7.98 -3.40 -27.26
C VAL A 406 -8.33 -1.93 -27.26
N ARG A 407 -9.60 -1.59 -27.04
CA ARG A 407 -10.01 -0.20 -26.80
C ARG A 407 -9.54 0.23 -25.42
N VAL A 408 -8.50 1.06 -25.37
CA VAL A 408 -8.04 1.66 -24.12
C VAL A 408 -8.78 2.95 -23.85
N VAL A 409 -9.36 3.06 -22.65
CA VAL A 409 -9.99 4.27 -22.15
C VAL A 409 -9.12 4.79 -21.01
N GLU A 410 -8.59 5.98 -21.18
CA GLU A 410 -7.91 6.73 -20.13
C GLU A 410 -8.94 7.55 -19.34
N PRO A 411 -8.76 7.72 -18.03
CA PRO A 411 -9.70 8.52 -17.23
C PRO A 411 -9.81 9.95 -17.75
N ILE A 412 -11.01 10.40 -17.98
CA ILE A 412 -11.31 11.78 -18.34
C ILE A 412 -11.63 12.55 -17.05
N GLY A 413 -11.13 13.78 -16.94
CA GLY A 413 -11.42 14.67 -15.81
C GLY A 413 -10.68 14.32 -14.52
N ARG A 414 -11.24 14.77 -13.38
CA ARG A 414 -10.58 14.74 -12.06
C ARG A 414 -10.59 13.40 -11.34
N TYR A 415 -11.44 12.47 -11.75
CA TYR A 415 -11.63 11.20 -11.01
C TYR A 415 -10.58 10.16 -11.38
N LYS A 416 -10.00 9.49 -10.38
CA LYS A 416 -9.10 8.34 -10.58
C LYS A 416 -9.87 7.03 -10.53
N VAL A 417 -9.55 6.09 -11.41
CA VAL A 417 -10.16 4.75 -11.40
C VAL A 417 -9.47 3.88 -10.37
N HIS A 418 -10.22 3.44 -9.34
CA HIS A 418 -9.65 2.59 -8.28
C HIS A 418 -10.49 1.32 -8.02
N SER A 419 -11.64 1.14 -8.67
CA SER A 419 -12.42 -0.10 -8.62
C SER A 419 -11.67 -1.30 -9.20
N LYS A 420 -12.01 -2.50 -8.75
CA LYS A 420 -11.48 -3.77 -9.25
C LYS A 420 -12.64 -4.59 -9.78
N ILE A 421 -12.86 -4.45 -11.08
CA ILE A 421 -14.02 -5.01 -11.75
C ILE A 421 -13.64 -5.52 -13.15
N THR A 422 -14.04 -6.76 -13.44
CA THR A 422 -14.04 -7.34 -14.77
C THR A 422 -15.49 -7.72 -15.13
N ARG A 423 -15.94 -7.31 -16.30
CA ARG A 423 -17.28 -7.62 -16.82
C ARG A 423 -17.14 -8.34 -18.15
N VAL A 424 -17.68 -9.52 -18.25
CA VAL A 424 -17.72 -10.37 -19.44
C VAL A 424 -19.18 -10.50 -19.89
N VAL A 425 -19.47 -10.24 -21.16
CA VAL A 425 -20.78 -10.43 -21.76
C VAL A 425 -20.69 -11.65 -22.67
N ARG A 426 -21.52 -12.65 -22.37
CA ARG A 426 -21.62 -13.91 -23.08
C ARG A 426 -23.02 -14.07 -23.66
N GLU A 427 -23.12 -14.43 -24.93
CA GLU A 427 -24.39 -14.76 -25.57
C GLU A 427 -24.78 -16.18 -25.18
N GLU A 428 -26.02 -16.35 -24.72
CA GLU A 428 -26.62 -17.64 -24.36
C GLU A 428 -27.97 -17.85 -25.07
N PRO A 429 -28.51 -19.07 -25.12
CA PRO A 429 -29.77 -19.32 -25.82
C PRO A 429 -30.95 -18.43 -25.37
N GLY A 430 -30.91 -17.91 -24.14
CA GLY A 430 -31.94 -17.01 -23.58
C GLY A 430 -31.57 -15.50 -23.65
N GLY A 431 -30.51 -15.11 -24.37
CA GLY A 431 -30.01 -13.75 -24.47
C GLY A 431 -28.67 -13.52 -23.77
N SER A 432 -28.17 -12.29 -23.84
CA SER A 432 -26.87 -11.97 -23.26
C SER A 432 -26.86 -12.09 -21.74
N ARG A 433 -25.88 -12.81 -21.20
CA ARG A 433 -25.62 -12.91 -19.76
C ARG A 433 -24.32 -12.21 -19.39
N VAL A 434 -24.32 -11.57 -18.23
CA VAL A 434 -23.13 -10.88 -17.68
C VAL A 434 -22.52 -11.75 -16.59
N PHE A 435 -21.20 -11.92 -16.69
CA PHE A 435 -20.37 -12.58 -15.68
C PHE A 435 -19.36 -11.56 -15.15
N LEU A 436 -19.17 -11.53 -13.83
CA LEU A 436 -18.37 -10.52 -13.16
C LEU A 436 -17.30 -11.15 -12.28
N HIS A 437 -16.14 -10.54 -12.26
CA HIS A 437 -15.27 -10.60 -11.10
C HIS A 437 -15.23 -9.23 -10.45
N LEU A 438 -15.52 -9.16 -9.16
CA LEU A 438 -15.51 -7.98 -8.31
C LEU A 438 -14.53 -8.21 -7.17
N GLY A 439 -13.60 -7.29 -6.91
CA GLY A 439 -12.56 -7.52 -5.92
C GLY A 439 -12.26 -6.31 -5.02
N THR A 440 -11.71 -6.60 -3.84
CA THR A 440 -11.16 -5.56 -2.95
C THR A 440 -9.72 -5.20 -3.33
N GLY A 441 -9.00 -6.11 -4.01
CA GLY A 441 -7.58 -6.02 -4.37
C GLY A 441 -7.30 -5.84 -5.85
N ASN A 442 -6.12 -5.29 -6.16
CA ASN A 442 -5.68 -5.03 -7.54
C ASN A 442 -5.49 -6.32 -8.36
N TYR A 443 -5.65 -6.21 -9.67
CA TYR A 443 -5.37 -7.27 -10.65
C TYR A 443 -3.85 -7.42 -10.90
N HIS A 444 -3.12 -7.82 -9.85
CA HIS A 444 -1.68 -7.95 -9.88
C HIS A 444 -1.27 -9.27 -9.20
N PRO A 445 -0.82 -10.29 -9.94
CA PRO A 445 -0.50 -11.62 -9.39
C PRO A 445 0.52 -11.60 -8.24
N GLY A 446 1.55 -10.75 -8.33
CA GLY A 446 2.55 -10.58 -7.28
C GLY A 446 1.96 -9.99 -5.99
N THR A 447 1.11 -8.96 -6.11
CA THR A 447 0.43 -8.34 -4.97
C THR A 447 -0.57 -9.31 -4.34
N ALA A 448 -1.31 -10.09 -5.16
CA ALA A 448 -2.26 -11.08 -4.69
C ALA A 448 -1.64 -12.22 -3.86
N ARG A 449 -0.32 -12.40 -3.91
CA ARG A 449 0.43 -13.33 -3.06
C ARG A 449 0.90 -12.72 -1.73
N GLN A 450 0.78 -11.41 -1.58
CA GLN A 450 1.32 -10.67 -0.44
C GLN A 450 0.24 -9.90 0.34
N TYR A 451 -0.94 -9.69 -0.24
CA TYR A 451 -2.04 -8.92 0.33
C TYR A 451 -3.23 -9.83 0.63
N THR A 452 -3.90 -9.59 1.75
CA THR A 452 -5.18 -10.24 2.00
C THR A 452 -6.28 -9.47 1.29
N ASP A 453 -6.93 -10.12 0.34
CA ASP A 453 -8.05 -9.54 -0.41
C ASP A 453 -9.16 -10.55 -0.60
N VAL A 454 -10.36 -10.04 -0.89
CA VAL A 454 -11.53 -10.89 -1.15
C VAL A 454 -12.08 -10.55 -2.53
N GLY A 455 -12.28 -11.59 -3.35
CA GLY A 455 -12.88 -11.49 -4.67
C GLY A 455 -14.16 -12.31 -4.76
N LEU A 456 -15.10 -11.86 -5.59
CA LEU A 456 -16.36 -12.53 -5.88
C LEU A 456 -16.51 -12.71 -7.38
N LEU A 457 -16.67 -13.96 -7.82
CA LEU A 457 -17.14 -14.30 -9.16
C LEU A 457 -18.67 -14.49 -9.09
N THR A 458 -19.44 -13.76 -9.87
CA THR A 458 -20.89 -13.77 -9.84
C THR A 458 -21.52 -13.60 -11.21
N ALA A 459 -22.67 -14.22 -11.42
CA ALA A 459 -23.54 -14.03 -12.59
C ALA A 459 -24.89 -13.39 -12.21
N ASP A 460 -24.94 -12.68 -11.06
CA ASP A 460 -26.15 -11.95 -10.63
C ASP A 460 -26.56 -10.90 -11.66
N ALA A 461 -27.80 -11.01 -12.15
CA ALA A 461 -28.29 -10.18 -13.24
C ALA A 461 -28.42 -8.70 -12.84
N ALA A 462 -28.90 -8.43 -11.62
CA ALA A 462 -29.11 -7.05 -11.15
C ALA A 462 -27.78 -6.32 -10.99
N ILE A 463 -26.76 -6.98 -10.41
CA ILE A 463 -25.40 -6.43 -10.34
C ILE A 463 -24.82 -6.25 -11.74
N GLY A 464 -25.06 -7.24 -12.63
CA GLY A 464 -24.59 -7.20 -14.02
C GLY A 464 -25.13 -5.99 -14.82
N GLU A 465 -26.41 -5.67 -14.66
CA GLU A 465 -27.04 -4.52 -15.31
C GLU A 465 -26.46 -3.19 -14.82
N GLU A 466 -26.31 -3.03 -13.51
CA GLU A 466 -25.76 -1.79 -12.91
C GLU A 466 -24.29 -1.53 -13.32
N THR A 467 -23.52 -2.61 -13.56
CA THR A 467 -22.13 -2.44 -14.06
C THR A 467 -22.07 -1.80 -15.44
N ALA A 468 -23.10 -1.95 -16.29
CA ALA A 468 -23.14 -1.27 -17.59
C ALA A 468 -23.26 0.25 -17.44
N ALA A 469 -24.06 0.71 -16.49
CA ALA A 469 -24.19 2.14 -16.17
C ALA A 469 -22.89 2.68 -15.58
N TYR A 470 -22.27 1.93 -14.69
CA TYR A 470 -20.94 2.25 -14.12
C TYR A 470 -19.88 2.47 -15.21
N TYR A 471 -19.76 1.55 -16.16
CA TYR A 471 -18.76 1.68 -17.24
C TYR A 471 -19.08 2.85 -18.21
N ARG A 472 -20.34 3.17 -18.43
CA ARG A 472 -20.71 4.37 -19.22
C ARG A 472 -20.24 5.66 -18.53
N ALA A 473 -20.48 5.77 -17.22
CA ALA A 473 -20.06 6.91 -16.42
C ALA A 473 -18.53 7.02 -16.38
N LEU A 474 -17.84 5.90 -16.16
CA LEU A 474 -16.38 5.83 -16.18
C LEU A 474 -15.79 6.33 -17.49
N LYS A 475 -16.38 5.93 -18.64
CA LYS A 475 -15.95 6.35 -19.97
C LYS A 475 -16.10 7.85 -20.20
N ARG A 476 -17.14 8.47 -19.63
CA ARG A 476 -17.43 9.89 -19.79
C ARG A 476 -16.75 10.77 -18.74
N GLY A 477 -16.19 10.17 -17.68
CA GLY A 477 -15.68 10.92 -16.52
C GLY A 477 -16.78 11.59 -15.70
N GLU A 478 -18.02 11.08 -15.79
CA GLU A 478 -19.21 11.63 -15.16
C GLU A 478 -19.58 10.87 -13.87
N LYS A 479 -20.39 11.52 -13.02
CA LYS A 479 -21.01 10.86 -11.86
C LYS A 479 -21.96 9.75 -12.37
N PRO A 480 -21.83 8.49 -11.86
CA PRO A 480 -22.75 7.42 -12.22
C PRO A 480 -24.19 7.72 -11.80
N PRO A 481 -25.19 7.16 -12.51
CA PRO A 481 -26.57 7.22 -12.05
C PRO A 481 -26.73 6.45 -10.74
N GLU A 482 -27.84 6.70 -10.05
CA GLU A 482 -28.16 5.98 -8.82
C GLU A 482 -28.34 4.49 -9.09
N THR A 483 -27.77 3.66 -8.18
CA THR A 483 -27.78 2.21 -8.25
C THR A 483 -28.42 1.64 -6.99
N LYS A 484 -29.07 0.46 -7.11
CA LYS A 484 -29.75 -0.21 -5.98
C LYS A 484 -28.85 -1.22 -5.26
N GLU A 485 -28.14 -2.03 -6.04
CA GLU A 485 -27.27 -3.10 -5.55
C GLU A 485 -25.84 -2.61 -5.28
N LEU A 486 -25.23 -2.00 -6.27
CA LEU A 486 -23.89 -1.44 -6.16
C LEU A 486 -23.92 -0.10 -5.43
N LEU A 487 -22.95 0.12 -4.54
CA LEU A 487 -22.67 1.44 -4.01
C LEU A 487 -21.47 1.99 -4.78
N ILE A 488 -21.62 3.13 -5.43
CA ILE A 488 -20.62 3.65 -6.37
C ILE A 488 -20.16 5.04 -5.94
N ALA A 489 -18.84 5.26 -6.00
CA ALA A 489 -18.24 6.58 -5.91
C ALA A 489 -17.65 6.98 -7.28
N PRO A 490 -17.67 8.29 -7.63
CA PRO A 490 -18.44 9.36 -6.99
C PRO A 490 -19.94 9.18 -7.28
N GLY A 491 -20.76 9.02 -6.25
CA GLY A 491 -22.18 8.73 -6.42
C GLY A 491 -22.86 8.54 -5.09
N ASN A 492 -23.49 7.39 -4.91
CA ASN A 492 -24.28 7.08 -3.72
C ASN A 492 -23.49 6.34 -2.62
N LEU A 493 -22.21 6.05 -2.80
CA LEU A 493 -21.44 5.19 -1.87
C LEU A 493 -21.37 5.77 -0.46
N HIS A 494 -21.08 7.07 -0.30
CA HIS A 494 -21.01 7.74 1.00
C HIS A 494 -22.37 7.75 1.69
N GLU A 495 -23.38 8.29 1.02
CA GLU A 495 -24.74 8.44 1.54
C GLU A 495 -25.37 7.10 1.95
N ARG A 496 -25.11 6.04 1.18
CA ARG A 496 -25.63 4.70 1.46
C ARG A 496 -24.94 4.06 2.67
N PHE A 497 -23.62 4.23 2.85
CA PHE A 497 -22.96 3.77 4.07
C PHE A 497 -23.42 4.54 5.30
N GLU A 498 -23.57 5.84 5.20
CA GLU A 498 -24.13 6.66 6.28
C GLU A 498 -25.55 6.22 6.63
N ALA A 499 -26.40 5.99 5.62
CA ALA A 499 -27.77 5.50 5.83
C ALA A 499 -27.82 4.13 6.51
N LEU A 500 -26.89 3.20 6.17
CA LEU A 500 -26.78 1.89 6.82
C LEU A 500 -26.38 2.04 8.30
N ILE A 501 -25.46 2.93 8.63
CA ILE A 501 -25.06 3.22 10.03
C ILE A 501 -26.24 3.86 10.79
N LYS A 502 -26.91 4.84 10.19
CA LYS A 502 -28.11 5.48 10.79
C LYS A 502 -29.25 4.47 11.01
N ASN A 503 -29.37 3.47 10.12
CA ASN A 503 -30.37 2.42 10.31
C ASN A 503 -30.05 1.55 11.52
N GLU A 504 -28.79 1.16 11.75
CA GLU A 504 -28.39 0.45 12.98
C GLU A 504 -28.68 1.28 14.23
N THR A 505 -28.48 2.60 14.17
CA THR A 505 -28.85 3.53 15.25
C THR A 505 -30.35 3.51 15.53
N LYS A 506 -31.17 3.52 14.49
CA LYS A 506 -32.64 3.43 14.63
C LYS A 506 -33.06 2.11 15.27
N VAL A 507 -32.47 0.99 14.81
CA VAL A 507 -32.72 -0.33 15.38
C VAL A 507 -32.40 -0.38 16.86
N ALA A 508 -31.23 0.15 17.27
CA ALA A 508 -30.81 0.16 18.66
C ALA A 508 -31.72 1.06 19.53
N ARG A 509 -32.09 2.26 19.05
CA ARG A 509 -33.03 3.16 19.77
C ARG A 509 -34.42 2.55 19.94
N ALA A 510 -34.84 1.67 19.04
CA ALA A 510 -36.09 0.91 19.14
C ALA A 510 -35.99 -0.35 20.03
N GLY A 511 -34.89 -0.52 20.80
CA GLY A 511 -34.64 -1.70 21.64
C GLY A 511 -34.13 -2.94 20.93
N GLY A 512 -33.88 -2.87 19.62
CA GLY A 512 -33.30 -3.95 18.84
C GLY A 512 -31.76 -4.04 18.97
N ARG A 513 -31.18 -5.12 18.44
CA ARG A 513 -29.73 -5.34 18.52
C ARG A 513 -29.04 -4.78 17.28
N GLY A 514 -28.57 -3.53 17.35
CA GLY A 514 -27.70 -2.93 16.33
C GLY A 514 -26.28 -3.52 16.40
N ARG A 515 -25.66 -3.82 15.24
CA ARG A 515 -24.27 -4.26 15.16
C ARG A 515 -23.63 -3.89 13.83
N ILE A 516 -22.47 -3.27 13.91
CA ILE A 516 -21.61 -2.95 12.76
C ILE A 516 -20.28 -3.67 12.93
N ILE A 517 -19.82 -4.37 11.87
CA ILE A 517 -18.47 -4.92 11.79
C ILE A 517 -17.86 -4.41 10.49
N ALA A 518 -16.72 -3.72 10.58
CA ALA A 518 -16.05 -3.21 9.39
C ALA A 518 -14.56 -3.50 9.41
N LYS A 519 -14.02 -3.94 8.27
CA LYS A 519 -12.58 -4.09 8.02
C LYS A 519 -12.21 -3.18 6.86
N MET A 520 -11.14 -2.38 7.05
CA MET A 520 -10.67 -1.42 6.06
C MET A 520 -9.20 -1.05 6.28
N ASN A 521 -8.61 -0.33 5.32
CA ASN A 521 -7.25 0.17 5.52
C ASN A 521 -7.20 1.51 6.25
N SER A 522 -8.22 2.37 6.05
CA SER A 522 -8.25 3.71 6.65
C SER A 522 -9.68 4.16 6.98
N LEU A 523 -9.83 4.79 8.14
CA LEU A 523 -11.06 5.46 8.59
C LEU A 523 -10.73 6.92 8.86
N VAL A 524 -11.14 7.83 7.96
CA VAL A 524 -10.74 9.24 7.97
C VAL A 524 -11.92 10.19 7.75
N ASP A 525 -13.00 9.72 7.13
CA ASP A 525 -14.15 10.54 6.78
C ASP A 525 -14.88 11.03 8.04
N PRO A 526 -15.01 12.37 8.24
CA PRO A 526 -15.60 12.91 9.45
C PRO A 526 -17.07 12.54 9.62
N ASP A 527 -17.85 12.56 8.55
CA ASP A 527 -19.30 12.32 8.61
C ASP A 527 -19.60 10.87 8.99
N ILE A 528 -18.84 9.93 8.43
CA ILE A 528 -18.91 8.49 8.81
C ILE A 528 -18.49 8.31 10.28
N ILE A 529 -17.42 8.98 10.73
CA ILE A 529 -16.97 8.89 12.15
C ILE A 529 -18.05 9.42 13.08
N GLU A 530 -18.66 10.56 12.77
CA GLU A 530 -19.77 11.13 13.56
C GLU A 530 -20.99 10.20 13.58
N ALA A 531 -21.35 9.63 12.44
CA ALA A 531 -22.44 8.65 12.38
C ALA A 531 -22.15 7.40 13.26
N LEU A 532 -20.91 6.93 13.31
CA LEU A 532 -20.47 5.83 14.19
C LEU A 532 -20.55 6.22 15.68
N TYR A 533 -20.21 7.46 16.03
CA TYR A 533 -20.37 7.97 17.40
C TYR A 533 -21.84 8.01 17.82
N GLU A 534 -22.72 8.51 16.95
CA GLU A 534 -24.16 8.52 17.23
C GLU A 534 -24.73 7.10 17.34
N ALA A 535 -24.24 6.16 16.55
CA ALA A 535 -24.60 4.74 16.67
C ALA A 535 -24.11 4.13 18.00
N SER A 536 -22.89 4.45 18.41
CA SER A 536 -22.32 4.00 19.70
C SER A 536 -23.15 4.53 20.89
N LYS A 537 -23.51 5.82 20.90
CA LYS A 537 -24.38 6.41 21.92
C LYS A 537 -25.75 5.74 22.02
N ALA A 538 -26.26 5.26 20.88
CA ALA A 538 -27.53 4.51 20.84
C ALA A 538 -27.39 3.05 21.30
N GLY A 539 -26.20 2.57 21.65
CA GLY A 539 -25.97 1.20 22.11
C GLY A 539 -25.62 0.20 20.99
N VAL A 540 -25.35 0.67 19.77
CA VAL A 540 -24.89 -0.21 18.68
C VAL A 540 -23.51 -0.76 19.00
N LYS A 541 -23.34 -2.09 18.93
CA LYS A 541 -22.01 -2.71 19.06
C LYS A 541 -21.23 -2.54 17.77
N ILE A 542 -20.08 -1.87 17.83
CA ILE A 542 -19.25 -1.52 16.68
C ILE A 542 -17.85 -2.14 16.82
N GLU A 543 -17.48 -2.98 15.85
CA GLU A 543 -16.19 -3.65 15.80
C GLU A 543 -15.48 -3.25 14.50
N LEU A 544 -14.37 -2.53 14.61
CA LEU A 544 -13.63 -1.99 13.48
C LEU A 544 -12.24 -2.60 13.43
N MET A 545 -11.85 -3.13 12.27
CA MET A 545 -10.46 -3.51 11.97
C MET A 545 -9.89 -2.50 10.99
N VAL A 546 -9.02 -1.60 11.49
CA VAL A 546 -8.39 -0.55 10.70
C VAL A 546 -6.89 -0.78 10.70
N ARG A 547 -6.36 -1.22 9.56
CA ARG A 547 -4.93 -1.54 9.45
C ARG A 547 -4.02 -0.31 9.60
N GLY A 548 -4.36 0.79 8.95
CA GLY A 548 -3.54 1.99 8.82
C GLY A 548 -4.08 3.17 9.63
N ILE A 549 -4.53 4.21 8.94
CA ILE A 549 -5.01 5.46 9.51
C ILE A 549 -6.38 5.26 10.15
N CYS A 550 -6.52 5.66 11.43
CA CYS A 550 -7.80 5.73 12.12
C CYS A 550 -7.90 7.09 12.82
N CYS A 551 -8.81 7.93 12.33
CA CYS A 551 -9.10 9.24 12.96
C CYS A 551 -10.17 9.15 14.04
N LEU A 552 -10.87 8.01 14.15
CA LEU A 552 -11.85 7.74 15.21
C LEU A 552 -11.13 7.43 16.54
N ARG A 553 -11.66 7.93 17.65
CA ARG A 553 -11.18 7.67 19.01
C ARG A 553 -12.15 6.71 19.72
N PRO A 554 -11.77 5.43 19.94
CA PRO A 554 -12.65 4.45 20.57
C PRO A 554 -12.60 4.52 22.09
N GLY A 555 -13.66 4.03 22.75
CA GLY A 555 -13.69 3.80 24.20
C GLY A 555 -13.81 5.07 25.05
N ILE A 556 -14.25 6.19 24.50
CA ILE A 556 -14.56 7.42 25.25
C ILE A 556 -15.95 7.32 25.82
N THR A 557 -16.08 7.47 27.15
CA THR A 557 -17.36 7.43 27.86
C THR A 557 -18.33 8.49 27.31
N GLY A 558 -19.58 8.09 27.07
CA GLY A 558 -20.62 8.95 26.50
C GLY A 558 -20.44 9.30 25.02
N LEU A 559 -19.40 8.78 24.34
CA LEU A 559 -19.16 9.03 22.92
C LEU A 559 -18.96 7.71 22.12
N SER A 560 -17.96 6.92 22.48
CA SER A 560 -17.51 5.77 21.68
C SER A 560 -17.25 4.52 22.52
N GLU A 561 -17.87 4.38 23.66
CA GLU A 561 -17.70 3.27 24.60
C GLU A 561 -18.07 1.91 23.99
N ASN A 562 -18.99 1.88 23.02
CA ASN A 562 -19.40 0.68 22.30
C ASN A 562 -18.59 0.42 21.03
N ILE A 563 -17.51 1.20 20.80
CA ILE A 563 -16.61 1.03 19.64
C ILE A 563 -15.30 0.38 20.08
N ARG A 564 -14.99 -0.74 19.46
CA ARG A 564 -13.68 -1.40 19.56
C ARG A 564 -12.94 -1.29 18.23
N VAL A 565 -11.70 -0.83 18.26
CA VAL A 565 -10.83 -0.77 17.07
C VAL A 565 -9.62 -1.67 17.27
N VAL A 566 -9.35 -2.53 16.30
CA VAL A 566 -8.16 -3.39 16.24
C VAL A 566 -7.41 -3.18 14.93
N SER A 567 -6.14 -3.51 14.91
CA SER A 567 -5.27 -3.51 13.72
C SER A 567 -4.43 -4.77 13.73
N VAL A 568 -4.31 -5.44 12.60
CA VAL A 568 -3.40 -6.57 12.42
C VAL A 568 -2.28 -6.15 11.47
N VAL A 569 -1.03 -6.35 11.90
CA VAL A 569 0.17 -6.21 11.07
C VAL A 569 0.94 -7.51 11.16
N ASP A 570 1.07 -8.19 10.02
CA ASP A 570 1.66 -9.51 9.95
C ASP A 570 2.36 -9.70 8.60
N ARG A 571 2.71 -10.93 8.27
CA ARG A 571 3.37 -11.36 7.03
C ARG A 571 2.69 -10.82 5.77
N PHE A 572 1.35 -10.94 5.68
CA PHE A 572 0.55 -10.40 4.59
C PHE A 572 -0.06 -9.07 4.96
N LEU A 573 -0.12 -8.16 4.00
CA LEU A 573 -0.76 -6.86 4.19
C LEU A 573 -2.27 -7.04 4.27
N GLU A 574 -2.88 -6.70 5.40
CA GLU A 574 -4.33 -6.67 5.56
C GLU A 574 -4.92 -5.58 4.67
N HIS A 575 -5.60 -5.96 3.56
CA HIS A 575 -5.98 -5.02 2.51
C HIS A 575 -7.46 -5.06 2.14
N SER A 576 -8.16 -6.16 2.41
CA SER A 576 -9.59 -6.30 2.10
C SER A 576 -10.45 -5.26 2.83
N ARG A 577 -11.54 -4.82 2.17
CA ARG A 577 -12.56 -3.97 2.77
C ARG A 577 -13.86 -4.75 2.81
N ILE A 578 -14.41 -4.88 4.02
CA ILE A 578 -15.60 -5.69 4.33
C ILE A 578 -16.45 -4.89 5.29
N TYR A 579 -17.72 -4.71 4.98
CA TYR A 579 -18.66 -3.91 5.76
C TYR A 579 -19.92 -4.71 6.03
N TYR A 580 -20.19 -5.05 7.31
CA TYR A 580 -21.34 -5.79 7.74
C TYR A 580 -22.23 -4.93 8.64
N PHE A 581 -23.53 -4.96 8.35
CA PHE A 581 -24.60 -4.32 9.09
C PHE A 581 -25.67 -5.35 9.44
N ARG A 582 -26.01 -5.47 10.72
CA ARG A 582 -26.94 -6.49 11.20
C ARG A 582 -28.39 -6.23 10.79
N ASN A 583 -28.80 -4.96 10.77
CA ASN A 583 -30.14 -4.53 10.39
C ASN A 583 -31.26 -5.17 11.24
N GLY A 584 -31.04 -5.32 12.56
CA GLY A 584 -31.92 -6.03 13.46
C GLY A 584 -31.86 -7.55 13.33
N ASP A 585 -32.78 -8.25 14.01
CA ASP A 585 -32.83 -9.72 14.03
C ASP A 585 -33.78 -10.30 12.96
N ASN A 586 -34.13 -9.53 11.95
CA ASN A 586 -35.15 -9.87 10.93
C ASN A 586 -34.62 -10.56 9.67
N GLY A 587 -33.37 -11.09 9.69
CA GLY A 587 -32.72 -11.76 8.56
C GLY A 587 -32.31 -10.84 7.41
N LYS A 588 -32.42 -9.50 7.57
CA LYS A 588 -32.11 -8.50 6.54
C LYS A 588 -30.69 -7.94 6.66
N SER A 589 -29.77 -8.69 7.26
CA SER A 589 -28.34 -8.30 7.34
C SER A 589 -27.79 -7.93 5.95
N ARG A 590 -26.88 -6.99 5.92
CA ARG A 590 -26.17 -6.55 4.71
C ARG A 590 -24.68 -6.73 4.89
N LEU A 591 -24.01 -7.28 3.88
CA LEU A 591 -22.57 -7.37 3.82
C LEU A 591 -22.10 -6.88 2.45
N TYR A 592 -21.16 -5.95 2.47
CA TYR A 592 -20.52 -5.41 1.28
C TYR A 592 -19.02 -5.70 1.30
N LEU A 593 -18.48 -6.09 0.15
CA LEU A 593 -17.07 -6.04 -0.16
C LEU A 593 -16.80 -4.77 -0.96
N SER A 594 -15.65 -4.12 -0.77
CA SER A 594 -15.41 -2.83 -1.40
C SER A 594 -13.97 -2.62 -1.85
N SER A 595 -13.81 -1.79 -2.88
CA SER A 595 -12.52 -1.20 -3.25
C SER A 595 -12.19 0.06 -2.42
N ALA A 596 -13.20 0.67 -1.80
CA ALA A 596 -13.11 1.92 -1.04
C ALA A 596 -12.88 1.69 0.45
N ASP A 597 -12.01 2.50 1.04
CA ASP A 597 -11.97 2.79 2.47
C ASP A 597 -12.95 3.92 2.83
N TRP A 598 -13.27 4.12 4.10
CA TRP A 598 -14.06 5.25 4.56
C TRP A 598 -13.19 6.52 4.66
N MET A 599 -12.91 7.09 3.49
CA MET A 599 -12.07 8.28 3.31
C MET A 599 -12.69 9.25 2.30
N PRO A 600 -12.61 10.59 2.53
CA PRO A 600 -13.15 11.59 1.60
C PRO A 600 -12.66 11.40 0.16
N ARG A 601 -11.36 11.12 -0.04
CA ARG A 601 -10.83 10.90 -1.40
C ARG A 601 -11.45 9.68 -2.10
N ASN A 602 -11.85 8.63 -1.37
CA ASN A 602 -12.49 7.47 -1.96
C ASN A 602 -13.95 7.77 -2.34
N PHE A 603 -14.63 8.58 -1.54
CA PHE A 603 -16.01 8.94 -1.80
C PHE A 603 -16.19 9.99 -2.91
N TYR A 604 -15.25 10.96 -3.02
CA TYR A 604 -15.49 12.16 -3.83
C TYR A 604 -14.56 12.35 -5.02
N THR A 605 -13.39 11.70 -5.04
CA THR A 605 -12.38 11.93 -6.10
C THR A 605 -11.95 10.66 -6.83
N ARG A 606 -12.63 9.52 -6.59
CA ARG A 606 -12.30 8.23 -7.21
C ARG A 606 -13.54 7.51 -7.70
N PHE A 607 -13.36 6.72 -8.74
CA PHE A 607 -14.30 5.66 -9.10
C PHE A 607 -14.01 4.43 -8.23
N GLU A 608 -14.90 4.18 -7.29
CA GLU A 608 -14.87 3.04 -6.37
C GLU A 608 -16.19 2.27 -6.43
N ILE A 609 -16.18 1.03 -6.01
CA ILE A 609 -17.40 0.22 -5.86
C ILE A 609 -17.41 -0.50 -4.51
N ALA A 610 -18.62 -0.62 -3.94
CA ALA A 610 -18.93 -1.63 -2.95
C ALA A 610 -20.08 -2.49 -3.51
N PHE A 611 -19.93 -3.78 -3.39
CA PHE A 611 -20.86 -4.77 -3.95
C PHE A 611 -21.36 -5.72 -2.86
N PRO A 612 -22.67 -6.09 -2.88
CA PRO A 612 -23.25 -6.93 -1.86
C PRO A 612 -22.84 -8.38 -2.03
N VAL A 613 -22.65 -9.07 -0.93
CA VAL A 613 -22.63 -10.54 -0.90
C VAL A 613 -24.04 -11.00 -0.55
N LYS A 614 -24.77 -11.50 -1.55
CA LYS A 614 -26.19 -11.87 -1.40
C LYS A 614 -26.39 -13.28 -0.85
N ASP A 615 -25.47 -14.20 -1.14
CA ASP A 615 -25.52 -15.58 -0.64
C ASP A 615 -25.38 -15.59 0.89
N PRO A 616 -26.39 -16.14 1.61
CA PRO A 616 -26.35 -16.18 3.08
C PRO A 616 -25.23 -17.05 3.65
N GLN A 617 -24.78 -18.09 2.93
CA GLN A 617 -23.69 -18.97 3.37
C GLN A 617 -22.35 -18.22 3.25
N LEU A 618 -22.11 -17.56 2.12
CA LEU A 618 -20.93 -16.74 1.92
C LEU A 618 -20.88 -15.57 2.92
N MET A 619 -22.02 -14.92 3.19
CA MET A 619 -22.12 -13.87 4.18
C MET A 619 -21.75 -14.38 5.58
N ARG A 620 -22.27 -15.55 6.00
CA ARG A 620 -21.91 -16.19 7.28
C ARG A 620 -20.42 -16.51 7.32
N PHE A 621 -19.87 -17.09 6.26
CA PHE A 621 -18.43 -17.41 6.19
C PHE A 621 -17.55 -16.16 6.36
N ILE A 622 -17.87 -15.08 5.67
CA ILE A 622 -17.11 -13.82 5.79
C ILE A 622 -17.23 -13.28 7.22
N ARG A 623 -18.44 -13.24 7.80
CA ARG A 623 -18.67 -12.69 9.13
C ARG A 623 -18.06 -13.57 10.24
N ASP A 624 -18.34 -14.86 10.22
CA ASP A 624 -18.06 -15.76 11.36
C ASP A 624 -16.70 -16.45 11.25
N VAL A 625 -16.15 -16.57 10.03
CA VAL A 625 -14.81 -17.13 9.83
C VAL A 625 -13.79 -16.01 9.55
N ILE A 626 -13.94 -15.24 8.47
CA ILE A 626 -12.91 -14.26 8.11
C ILE A 626 -12.81 -13.15 9.17
N LEU A 627 -13.90 -12.43 9.43
CA LEU A 627 -13.88 -11.30 10.36
C LEU A 627 -13.65 -11.77 11.80
N LYS A 628 -14.40 -12.76 12.29
CA LYS A 628 -14.28 -13.22 13.67
C LYS A 628 -12.88 -13.74 13.99
N THR A 629 -12.24 -14.52 13.10
CA THR A 629 -10.87 -15.00 13.28
C THR A 629 -9.88 -13.86 13.32
N SER A 630 -10.01 -12.89 12.42
CA SER A 630 -9.13 -11.70 12.40
C SER A 630 -9.26 -10.87 13.67
N PHE A 631 -10.49 -10.68 14.21
CA PHE A 631 -10.73 -9.94 15.47
C PHE A 631 -10.24 -10.69 16.72
N ASN A 632 -10.11 -12.02 16.64
CA ASN A 632 -9.64 -12.87 17.73
C ASN A 632 -8.14 -13.17 17.67
N ASP A 633 -7.40 -12.55 16.74
CA ASP A 633 -5.94 -12.64 16.70
C ASP A 633 -5.33 -12.08 17.99
N ASN A 634 -4.50 -12.87 18.67
CA ASN A 634 -3.81 -12.48 19.89
C ASN A 634 -2.29 -12.62 19.79
N GLN A 635 -1.77 -12.69 18.54
CA GLN A 635 -0.34 -12.74 18.26
C GLN A 635 0.15 -11.51 17.49
N LYS A 636 -0.66 -11.01 16.55
CA LYS A 636 -0.31 -9.94 15.62
C LYS A 636 -1.29 -8.75 15.65
N ALA A 637 -2.33 -8.85 16.49
CA ALA A 637 -3.31 -7.78 16.64
C ALA A 637 -2.89 -6.72 17.68
N TRP A 638 -3.37 -5.50 17.45
CA TRP A 638 -3.19 -4.32 18.28
C TRP A 638 -4.54 -3.67 18.56
N LYS A 639 -4.76 -3.24 19.79
CA LYS A 639 -5.96 -2.49 20.19
C LYS A 639 -5.65 -1.00 20.21
N LEU A 640 -6.49 -0.19 19.56
CA LEU A 640 -6.43 1.26 19.61
C LEU A 640 -7.06 1.78 20.92
N GLY A 641 -6.35 2.66 21.59
CA GLY A 641 -6.83 3.42 22.75
C GLY A 641 -7.44 4.76 22.36
N ALA A 642 -8.17 5.36 23.30
CA ALA A 642 -8.76 6.69 23.15
C ALA A 642 -7.72 7.80 22.89
N ASP A 643 -6.49 7.59 23.33
CA ASP A 643 -5.35 8.50 23.14
C ASP A 643 -4.66 8.38 21.76
N GLY A 644 -5.19 7.54 20.88
CA GLY A 644 -4.61 7.29 19.54
C GLY A 644 -3.42 6.32 19.53
N LYS A 645 -3.02 5.77 20.69
CA LYS A 645 -1.94 4.80 20.79
C LYS A 645 -2.45 3.38 20.63
N TYR A 646 -1.59 2.51 20.12
CA TYR A 646 -1.89 1.10 19.95
C TYR A 646 -1.14 0.25 20.99
N VAL A 647 -1.87 -0.66 21.63
CA VAL A 647 -1.34 -1.65 22.55
C VAL A 647 -1.43 -3.03 21.91
N LYS A 648 -0.33 -3.79 21.91
CA LYS A 648 -0.31 -5.15 21.35
C LYS A 648 -1.22 -6.07 22.18
N ILE A 649 -2.05 -6.83 21.51
CA ILE A 649 -2.85 -7.88 22.14
C ILE A 649 -1.95 -9.13 22.26
N SER A 650 -1.88 -9.69 23.46
CA SER A 650 -1.11 -10.91 23.71
C SER A 650 -2.00 -11.96 24.35
N ALA A 651 -1.80 -13.23 23.99
CA ALA A 651 -2.48 -14.34 24.63
C ALA A 651 -2.17 -14.37 26.12
N LYS A 652 -3.15 -14.62 26.96
CA LYS A 652 -2.95 -14.92 28.39
C LYS A 652 -2.22 -16.26 28.53
N PRO A 653 -1.61 -16.58 29.69
CA PRO A 653 -0.87 -17.83 29.88
C PRO A 653 -1.65 -19.10 29.49
N ASP A 654 -2.93 -19.14 29.83
CA ASP A 654 -3.81 -20.29 29.57
C ASP A 654 -4.66 -20.14 28.29
N GLU A 655 -4.43 -19.08 27.52
CA GLU A 655 -5.19 -18.83 26.28
C GLU A 655 -4.44 -19.40 25.08
N PRO A 656 -5.11 -20.14 24.17
CA PRO A 656 -4.46 -20.63 22.95
C PRO A 656 -4.00 -19.46 22.08
N LYS A 657 -2.78 -19.58 21.57
CA LYS A 657 -2.22 -18.63 20.63
C LYS A 657 -3.00 -18.70 19.31
N ARG A 658 -3.52 -17.56 18.86
CA ARG A 658 -4.31 -17.43 17.63
C ARG A 658 -3.65 -16.38 16.73
N ARG A 659 -3.09 -16.83 15.61
CA ARG A 659 -2.58 -15.99 14.54
C ARG A 659 -3.49 -16.19 13.32
N SER A 660 -4.24 -15.17 12.97
CA SER A 660 -5.31 -15.25 11.97
C SER A 660 -4.80 -15.68 10.60
N GLN A 661 -3.66 -15.19 10.15
CA GLN A 661 -3.09 -15.55 8.85
C GLN A 661 -2.63 -17.02 8.77
N ASP A 662 -2.12 -17.58 9.86
CA ASP A 662 -1.77 -19.00 9.92
C ASP A 662 -3.03 -19.89 9.90
N TYR A 663 -4.07 -19.45 10.61
CA TYR A 663 -5.37 -20.14 10.58
C TYR A 663 -5.94 -20.19 9.16
N PHE A 664 -5.95 -19.07 8.42
CA PHE A 664 -6.47 -19.05 7.05
C PHE A 664 -5.65 -19.90 6.08
N GLN A 665 -4.34 -19.99 6.27
CA GLN A 665 -3.50 -20.91 5.49
C GLN A 665 -3.88 -22.38 5.71
N GLN A 666 -4.14 -22.74 6.97
CA GLN A 666 -4.56 -24.09 7.33
C GLN A 666 -5.99 -24.38 6.82
N LEU A 667 -6.90 -23.41 6.97
CA LEU A 667 -8.27 -23.48 6.52
C LEU A 667 -8.36 -23.77 5.02
N ALA A 668 -7.65 -22.99 4.20
CA ALA A 668 -7.60 -23.17 2.76
C ALA A 668 -7.20 -24.60 2.35
N ARG A 669 -6.26 -25.21 3.10
CA ARG A 669 -5.79 -26.59 2.85
C ARG A 669 -6.78 -27.64 3.34
N ARG A 670 -7.52 -27.40 4.42
CA ARG A 670 -8.44 -28.37 5.05
C ARG A 670 -9.77 -28.47 4.31
N HIS A 671 -10.38 -27.35 3.97
CA HIS A 671 -11.71 -27.32 3.35
C HIS A 671 -11.75 -27.90 1.94
N TYR A 672 -10.62 -28.01 1.25
CA TYR A 672 -10.61 -28.52 -0.12
C TYR A 672 -10.21 -29.98 -0.26
N ARG A 673 -10.08 -30.73 0.84
CA ARG A 673 -9.82 -32.18 0.79
C ARG A 673 -11.11 -33.01 0.61
N GLY A 674 -11.97 -32.61 -0.36
CA GLY A 674 -13.06 -33.47 -0.83
C GLY A 674 -14.46 -33.10 -0.37
N THR A 675 -14.73 -31.87 0.05
CA THR A 675 -16.08 -31.43 0.44
C THR A 675 -16.74 -30.59 -0.66
N PRO A 676 -17.99 -30.94 -1.09
CA PRO A 676 -18.79 -30.08 -1.96
C PRO A 676 -19.02 -28.69 -1.34
N LEU A 677 -19.24 -27.66 -2.18
CA LEU A 677 -19.52 -26.31 -1.76
C LEU A 677 -20.57 -26.20 -0.64
N GLU A 678 -21.57 -27.04 -0.66
CA GLU A 678 -22.65 -27.11 0.34
C GLU A 678 -22.17 -27.51 1.75
N LYS A 679 -21.08 -28.26 1.87
CA LYS A 679 -20.46 -28.65 3.15
C LYS A 679 -19.30 -27.77 3.58
N ARG A 680 -18.90 -26.78 2.75
CA ARG A 680 -17.80 -25.84 3.03
C ARG A 680 -18.07 -24.94 4.23
N PHE A 681 -19.33 -24.78 4.61
CA PHE A 681 -19.81 -23.75 5.53
C PHE A 681 -20.75 -24.31 6.61
N ALA A 682 -20.81 -25.61 6.74
CA ALA A 682 -21.74 -26.30 7.67
C ALA A 682 -21.20 -26.45 9.10
N ASP A 683 -19.87 -26.23 9.35
CA ASP A 683 -19.25 -26.35 10.69
C ASP A 683 -18.96 -25.01 11.34
#